data_12a9c7fbc21b72bea315ede9e8144d74
#
_entry.id   12a9c7fbc21b72bea315ede9e8144d74
#
_cell.length_a   1.000
_cell.length_b   1.000
_cell.length_c   1.000
_cell.angle_alpha   90.00
_cell.angle_beta   90.00
_cell.angle_gamma   90.00
#
_symmetry.space_group_name_H-M   'P 1'
#
loop_
_entity.id
_entity.type
_entity.pdbx_description
1 polymer ?
#
loop_
_entity_poly.entity_id
_entity_poly.type
_entity_poly.pdbx_seq_one_letter_code
_entity_poly.pdbx_strand_id
1 'polypeptide(L)'
;MKSEFLKYIGVEDSLAGYSRSYKLVLYKVFFSLMDGDGIASGYKVAESFRNFYVDRVRQGLKADMNVDSRIENITQSSVQDVYDVILSNPLKHISDRGYLLRKKDSNGKEIIALNPNLLKELTKDDIASILAVVGKKIDLYYMKVDGSEHSMKLHDLIYQWMDEYATVLSSVKEKEDYKNPFREIIAKDIPTLLTNATPLAEPYRVVGSYGKGRWTDVPWIAVFDSRITVSAQKGVYIVYLLNKDTKRLYLTLNQGATDVAQNEGGIGDQRSLVFTGIARSQNGKMTERLQKNAEHIRKIIGDTTQFHDHINSGSPGYDAGAIYCKEYGLDDLPGDSQLISDLRDFVALYADYYNKISNVEVTEDFDTSEGEEELTIKNTIMQINNYIASKGFTYEQGLIENFYLSLKSKPFVILAGTSGTGKTRLVKLFAEAVGATPENGRYKMVPVRPDWSDSSDLFGHMDLNGNFVPGTIIDFVKKAELDGSYPYFLCLDEMNLARVEYYLSDILSVIETRDFKDGRIQSSPLIDHTYYGTDTAAAGRYGTVPLPENLYIIGTVNMDETTFPFSRKVLDRANTIEFSFVDLMPNFETVTSNSPQALNLHNTFLKTEFLLLSQCSEESESVSGYCLELQKINKILQQANAHVGYRVRDEIVFYLLNNKKYGLLSEEQAMDNELMQKILPRIQGSSLSVKTMLCELFKLCAGDYDGYQVQNDNVSDKMSKALRDTNRKIKYRHSAEKIELMIRRFEEDGFTSYWL
;
A
#
# COMPACT_ATOMS: atom_id res chain seq x y z
N MET A 1 -24.41 -27.66 -34.56
CA MET A 1 -23.74 -26.65 -35.40
C MET A 1 -24.23 -25.23 -35.11
N LYS A 2 -25.57 -24.99 -35.01
CA LYS A 2 -26.13 -23.67 -34.64
C LYS A 2 -25.59 -23.14 -33.32
N SER A 3 -25.64 -23.92 -32.25
CA SER A 3 -25.15 -23.47 -30.90
C SER A 3 -23.68 -23.07 -30.92
N GLU A 4 -22.82 -23.84 -31.60
CA GLU A 4 -21.40 -23.54 -31.77
C GLU A 4 -21.16 -22.28 -32.61
N PHE A 5 -21.96 -22.11 -33.66
CA PHE A 5 -21.87 -20.94 -34.52
C PHE A 5 -22.31 -19.65 -33.79
N LEU A 6 -23.43 -19.71 -33.07
CA LEU A 6 -23.90 -18.58 -32.25
C LEU A 6 -22.93 -18.23 -31.16
N LYS A 7 -22.33 -19.26 -30.51
CA LYS A 7 -21.26 -19.09 -29.54
C LYS A 7 -20.03 -18.42 -30.17
N TYR A 8 -19.64 -18.88 -31.38
CA TYR A 8 -18.51 -18.33 -32.13
C TYR A 8 -18.69 -16.86 -32.53
N ILE A 9 -19.89 -16.43 -32.87
CA ILE A 9 -20.20 -15.02 -33.18
C ILE A 9 -20.42 -14.20 -31.90
N GLY A 10 -21.06 -14.79 -30.89
CA GLY A 10 -21.59 -14.07 -29.74
C GLY A 10 -20.64 -13.94 -28.56
N VAL A 11 -19.90 -14.97 -28.21
CA VAL A 11 -19.29 -15.09 -26.85
C VAL A 11 -17.77 -15.26 -26.87
N GLU A 12 -17.17 -15.87 -27.89
CA GLU A 12 -15.73 -16.24 -27.83
C GLU A 12 -14.76 -15.16 -28.32
N ASP A 13 -15.25 -14.14 -28.99
CA ASP A 13 -14.41 -13.06 -29.50
C ASP A 13 -14.57 -11.79 -28.67
N SER A 14 -13.79 -11.63 -27.61
CA SER A 14 -13.52 -10.31 -27.04
C SER A 14 -12.87 -9.46 -28.13
N LEU A 15 -13.29 -8.19 -28.26
CA LEU A 15 -12.68 -7.22 -29.19
C LEU A 15 -11.15 -7.08 -29.02
N ALA A 16 -10.59 -7.58 -27.93
CA ALA A 16 -9.15 -7.59 -27.64
C ALA A 16 -8.30 -8.40 -28.65
N GLY A 17 -8.92 -9.27 -29.47
CA GLY A 17 -8.22 -10.13 -30.45
C GLY A 17 -8.33 -9.68 -31.91
N TYR A 18 -9.16 -8.69 -32.25
CA TYR A 18 -9.32 -8.26 -33.64
C TYR A 18 -8.26 -7.21 -34.02
N SER A 19 -7.32 -7.62 -34.85
CA SER A 19 -6.38 -6.70 -35.52
C SER A 19 -7.00 -6.00 -36.73
N ARG A 20 -8.15 -6.46 -37.25
CA ARG A 20 -8.93 -5.95 -38.40
C ARG A 20 -10.40 -6.25 -38.24
N SER A 21 -11.27 -5.35 -38.73
CA SER A 21 -12.74 -5.53 -38.72
C SER A 21 -13.28 -6.50 -39.79
N TYR A 22 -12.44 -6.99 -40.70
CA TYR A 22 -12.82 -7.72 -41.91
C TYR A 22 -13.80 -8.87 -41.68
N LYS A 23 -13.63 -9.64 -40.64
CA LYS A 23 -14.51 -10.77 -40.29
C LYS A 23 -15.92 -10.29 -39.91
N LEU A 24 -16.00 -9.26 -39.10
CA LEU A 24 -17.26 -8.67 -38.64
C LEU A 24 -18.03 -8.06 -39.81
N VAL A 25 -17.34 -7.27 -40.64
CA VAL A 25 -17.94 -6.65 -41.84
C VAL A 25 -18.37 -7.71 -42.84
N LEU A 26 -17.61 -8.81 -43.04
CA LEU A 26 -18.02 -9.91 -43.89
C LEU A 26 -19.32 -10.57 -43.41
N TYR A 27 -19.47 -10.83 -42.13
CA TYR A 27 -20.74 -11.38 -41.61
C TYR A 27 -21.90 -10.41 -41.79
N LYS A 28 -21.73 -9.13 -41.47
CA LYS A 28 -22.78 -8.12 -41.67
C LYS A 28 -23.24 -8.09 -43.09
N VAL A 29 -22.33 -7.99 -44.05
CA VAL A 29 -22.63 -7.92 -45.48
C VAL A 29 -23.26 -9.22 -46.01
N PHE A 30 -22.68 -10.38 -45.62
CA PHE A 30 -23.18 -11.67 -46.09
C PHE A 30 -24.62 -11.93 -45.65
N PHE A 31 -24.92 -11.80 -44.34
CA PHE A 31 -26.26 -12.02 -43.81
C PHE A 31 -27.29 -11.00 -44.27
N SER A 32 -26.83 -9.82 -44.70
CA SER A 32 -27.73 -8.82 -45.31
C SER A 32 -28.03 -9.09 -46.79
N LEU A 33 -27.18 -9.85 -47.51
CA LEU A 33 -27.28 -10.08 -48.96
C LEU A 33 -27.69 -11.52 -49.33
N MET A 34 -27.64 -12.46 -48.39
CA MET A 34 -27.99 -13.85 -48.69
C MET A 34 -29.49 -13.99 -49.02
N ASP A 35 -29.79 -14.87 -49.97
CA ASP A 35 -31.13 -15.28 -50.34
C ASP A 35 -31.71 -16.35 -49.38
N GLY A 36 -32.93 -16.82 -49.71
CA GLY A 36 -33.63 -17.88 -48.94
C GLY A 36 -32.90 -19.23 -48.91
N ASP A 37 -32.01 -19.47 -49.88
CA ASP A 37 -31.17 -20.68 -49.97
C ASP A 37 -29.81 -20.48 -49.25
N GLY A 38 -29.60 -19.35 -48.54
CA GLY A 38 -28.39 -19.02 -47.81
C GLY A 38 -27.21 -18.71 -48.74
N ILE A 39 -27.43 -18.19 -49.91
CA ILE A 39 -26.42 -17.92 -50.94
C ILE A 39 -26.36 -16.40 -51.23
N ALA A 40 -25.14 -15.88 -51.33
CA ALA A 40 -24.89 -14.51 -51.78
C ALA A 40 -23.85 -14.49 -52.91
N SER A 41 -24.04 -13.59 -53.90
CA SER A 41 -23.05 -13.39 -54.97
C SER A 41 -21.73 -12.88 -54.37
N GLY A 42 -20.61 -13.54 -54.72
CA GLY A 42 -19.28 -13.15 -54.25
C GLY A 42 -18.93 -11.70 -54.65
N TYR A 43 -19.32 -11.29 -55.86
CA TYR A 43 -19.10 -9.92 -56.34
C TYR A 43 -19.90 -8.88 -55.55
N LYS A 44 -21.20 -9.16 -55.27
CA LYS A 44 -22.05 -8.26 -54.48
C LYS A 44 -21.57 -8.15 -53.02
N VAL A 45 -21.10 -9.27 -52.45
CA VAL A 45 -20.50 -9.25 -51.13
C VAL A 45 -19.22 -8.37 -51.10
N ALA A 46 -18.35 -8.51 -52.12
CA ALA A 46 -17.14 -7.71 -52.22
C ALA A 46 -17.43 -6.22 -52.43
N GLU A 47 -18.42 -5.91 -53.26
CA GLU A 47 -18.87 -4.54 -53.53
C GLU A 47 -19.45 -3.88 -52.28
N SER A 48 -20.33 -4.54 -51.54
CA SER A 48 -20.91 -4.02 -50.30
C SER A 48 -19.86 -3.93 -49.18
N PHE A 49 -18.94 -4.90 -49.09
CA PHE A 49 -17.79 -4.87 -48.21
C PHE A 49 -16.90 -3.63 -48.50
N ARG A 50 -16.57 -3.39 -49.78
CA ARG A 50 -15.80 -2.22 -50.20
C ARG A 50 -16.55 -0.92 -49.83
N ASN A 51 -17.84 -0.82 -50.13
CA ASN A 51 -18.64 0.36 -49.87
C ASN A 51 -18.65 0.72 -48.38
N PHE A 52 -18.71 -0.26 -47.49
CA PHE A 52 -18.63 -0.03 -46.06
C PHE A 52 -17.36 0.75 -45.66
N TYR A 53 -16.20 0.41 -46.22
CA TYR A 53 -14.94 1.12 -45.91
C TYR A 53 -14.81 2.45 -46.69
N VAL A 54 -15.30 2.51 -47.92
CA VAL A 54 -15.33 3.75 -48.70
C VAL A 54 -16.16 4.81 -48.01
N ASP A 55 -17.31 4.45 -47.46
CA ASP A 55 -18.22 5.39 -46.77
C ASP A 55 -17.56 5.93 -45.51
N ARG A 56 -16.81 5.12 -44.78
CA ARG A 56 -16.01 5.57 -43.61
C ARG A 56 -14.94 6.59 -44.01
N VAL A 57 -14.16 6.28 -45.07
CA VAL A 57 -13.08 7.18 -45.53
C VAL A 57 -13.69 8.51 -46.07
N ARG A 58 -14.84 8.48 -46.73
CA ARG A 58 -15.56 9.69 -47.15
C ARG A 58 -16.03 10.56 -45.98
N GLN A 59 -16.29 9.96 -44.85
CA GLN A 59 -16.64 10.66 -43.61
C GLN A 59 -15.41 11.16 -42.85
N GLY A 60 -14.20 11.02 -43.40
CA GLY A 60 -12.94 11.40 -42.74
C GLY A 60 -12.44 10.43 -41.67
N LEU A 61 -13.05 9.25 -41.57
CA LEU A 61 -12.73 8.22 -40.61
C LEU A 61 -11.69 7.23 -41.18
N LYS A 62 -10.96 6.52 -40.30
CA LYS A 62 -10.04 5.46 -40.73
C LYS A 62 -10.80 4.27 -41.32
N ALA A 63 -10.31 3.68 -42.40
CA ALA A 63 -10.90 2.47 -42.95
C ALA A 63 -10.82 1.29 -41.98
N ASP A 64 -9.63 1.03 -41.37
CA ASP A 64 -9.38 -0.01 -40.38
C ASP A 64 -8.12 0.31 -39.57
N MET A 65 -7.81 -0.44 -38.48
CA MET A 65 -6.55 -0.35 -37.74
C MET A 65 -5.34 -0.73 -38.61
N ASN A 66 -5.45 -1.85 -39.32
CA ASN A 66 -4.42 -2.40 -40.19
C ASN A 66 -5.06 -2.77 -41.54
N VAL A 67 -4.83 -1.97 -42.55
CA VAL A 67 -5.35 -2.21 -43.90
C VAL A 67 -4.43 -3.18 -44.65
N ASP A 68 -5.01 -4.10 -45.44
CA ASP A 68 -4.27 -4.97 -46.34
C ASP A 68 -3.66 -4.13 -47.49
N SER A 69 -2.39 -4.36 -47.81
CA SER A 69 -1.66 -3.57 -48.84
C SER A 69 -2.35 -3.57 -50.19
N ARG A 70 -3.14 -4.59 -50.55
CA ARG A 70 -3.91 -4.68 -51.80
C ARG A 70 -5.09 -3.71 -51.85
N ILE A 71 -5.56 -3.24 -50.69
CA ILE A 71 -6.70 -2.32 -50.57
C ILE A 71 -6.33 -1.11 -49.69
N GLU A 72 -5.06 -0.75 -49.61
CA GLU A 72 -4.58 0.38 -48.82
C GLU A 72 -5.28 1.69 -49.18
N ASN A 73 -5.52 1.89 -50.52
CA ASN A 73 -6.40 2.96 -50.98
C ASN A 73 -7.77 2.41 -51.42
N ILE A 74 -8.63 2.09 -50.45
CA ILE A 74 -9.90 1.43 -50.63
C ILE A 74 -10.84 2.19 -51.61
N THR A 75 -10.70 3.52 -51.71
CA THR A 75 -11.52 4.33 -52.61
C THR A 75 -11.17 4.09 -54.09
N GLN A 76 -9.96 3.68 -54.40
CA GLN A 76 -9.46 3.39 -55.76
C GLN A 76 -9.36 1.88 -56.02
N SER A 77 -9.41 1.02 -55.01
CA SER A 77 -9.30 -0.42 -55.18
C SER A 77 -10.46 -0.99 -55.98
N SER A 78 -10.19 -1.94 -56.87
CA SER A 78 -11.23 -2.63 -57.63
C SER A 78 -12.04 -3.59 -56.73
N VAL A 79 -13.28 -3.90 -57.13
CA VAL A 79 -14.10 -4.91 -56.42
C VAL A 79 -13.42 -6.28 -56.44
N GLN A 80 -12.61 -6.58 -57.47
CA GLN A 80 -11.85 -7.83 -57.55
C GLN A 80 -10.73 -7.89 -56.49
N ASP A 81 -9.97 -6.80 -56.30
CA ASP A 81 -8.92 -6.72 -55.26
C ASP A 81 -9.52 -6.95 -53.86
N VAL A 82 -10.68 -6.35 -53.62
CA VAL A 82 -11.40 -6.53 -52.34
C VAL A 82 -11.89 -7.97 -52.16
N TYR A 83 -12.38 -8.60 -53.26
CA TYR A 83 -12.80 -9.99 -53.22
C TYR A 83 -11.62 -10.91 -52.91
N ASP A 84 -10.44 -10.66 -53.50
CA ASP A 84 -9.24 -11.43 -53.25
C ASP A 84 -8.75 -11.28 -51.79
N VAL A 85 -8.93 -10.11 -51.17
CA VAL A 85 -8.68 -9.89 -49.73
C VAL A 85 -9.68 -10.68 -48.88
N ILE A 86 -10.97 -10.66 -49.23
CA ILE A 86 -12.01 -11.44 -48.52
C ILE A 86 -11.68 -12.94 -48.59
N LEU A 87 -11.30 -13.46 -49.73
CA LEU A 87 -10.91 -14.86 -49.92
C LEU A 87 -9.70 -15.28 -49.11
N SER A 88 -8.70 -14.41 -49.04
CA SER A 88 -7.40 -14.77 -48.42
C SER A 88 -7.39 -14.65 -46.89
N ASN A 89 -8.27 -13.84 -46.30
CA ASN A 89 -8.27 -13.62 -44.86
C ASN A 89 -9.64 -13.92 -44.22
N PRO A 90 -10.71 -13.08 -44.23
CA PRO A 90 -11.84 -13.40 -43.36
C PRO A 90 -12.59 -14.66 -43.80
N LEU A 91 -12.80 -14.89 -45.09
CA LEU A 91 -13.56 -16.04 -45.59
C LEU A 91 -12.78 -17.36 -45.39
N LYS A 92 -11.47 -17.35 -45.57
CA LYS A 92 -10.65 -18.56 -45.34
C LYS A 92 -10.84 -19.09 -43.91
N HIS A 93 -10.68 -18.25 -42.89
CA HIS A 93 -10.81 -18.66 -41.48
C HIS A 93 -12.23 -19.13 -41.14
N ILE A 94 -13.25 -18.54 -41.74
CA ILE A 94 -14.66 -18.91 -41.52
C ILE A 94 -14.95 -20.25 -42.24
N SER A 95 -14.38 -20.44 -43.43
CA SER A 95 -14.54 -21.66 -44.23
C SER A 95 -13.81 -22.86 -43.62
N ASP A 96 -12.65 -22.63 -43.03
CA ASP A 96 -11.90 -23.68 -42.30
C ASP A 96 -12.72 -24.26 -41.13
N ARG A 97 -13.62 -23.47 -40.56
CA ARG A 97 -14.58 -23.93 -39.52
C ARG A 97 -15.91 -24.46 -40.11
N GLY A 98 -16.05 -24.43 -41.40
CA GLY A 98 -17.22 -24.99 -42.12
C GLY A 98 -18.50 -24.17 -42.03
N TYR A 99 -18.46 -22.84 -41.64
CA TYR A 99 -19.65 -22.02 -41.49
C TYR A 99 -20.07 -21.34 -42.80
N LEU A 100 -19.12 -20.73 -43.52
CA LEU A 100 -19.35 -20.17 -44.86
C LEU A 100 -18.48 -20.91 -45.86
N LEU A 101 -19.04 -21.20 -47.06
CA LEU A 101 -18.38 -21.98 -48.09
C LEU A 101 -18.25 -21.18 -49.39
N ARG A 102 -17.08 -21.20 -50.00
CA ARG A 102 -16.88 -20.70 -51.36
C ARG A 102 -17.36 -21.74 -52.35
N LYS A 103 -18.20 -21.34 -53.30
CA LYS A 103 -18.73 -22.20 -54.35
C LYS A 103 -18.84 -21.45 -55.68
N LYS A 104 -19.15 -22.14 -56.78
CA LYS A 104 -19.57 -21.56 -58.06
C LYS A 104 -21.02 -21.94 -58.33
N ASP A 105 -21.77 -20.99 -58.92
CA ASP A 105 -23.12 -21.25 -59.37
C ASP A 105 -23.14 -22.09 -60.70
N SER A 106 -24.31 -22.37 -61.20
CA SER A 106 -24.49 -23.12 -62.48
C SER A 106 -23.89 -22.40 -63.71
N ASN A 107 -23.63 -21.11 -63.59
CA ASN A 107 -23.04 -20.26 -64.66
C ASN A 107 -21.54 -20.01 -64.43
N GLY A 108 -20.94 -20.67 -63.47
CA GLY A 108 -19.50 -20.57 -63.12
C GLY A 108 -19.15 -19.28 -62.34
N LYS A 109 -20.11 -18.50 -61.85
CA LYS A 109 -19.88 -17.29 -61.07
C LYS A 109 -19.59 -17.64 -59.61
N GLU A 110 -18.69 -16.90 -59.01
CA GLU A 110 -18.30 -17.06 -57.58
C GLU A 110 -19.44 -16.67 -56.64
N ILE A 111 -19.79 -17.57 -55.73
CA ILE A 111 -20.81 -17.38 -54.68
C ILE A 111 -20.23 -17.76 -53.33
N ILE A 112 -20.76 -17.12 -52.28
CA ILE A 112 -20.52 -17.48 -50.86
C ILE A 112 -21.83 -18.11 -50.36
N ALA A 113 -21.77 -19.26 -49.76
CA ALA A 113 -22.94 -20.00 -49.30
C ALA A 113 -22.81 -20.32 -47.81
N LEU A 114 -23.90 -20.23 -47.08
CA LEU A 114 -23.98 -20.74 -45.70
C LEU A 114 -23.91 -22.29 -45.71
N ASN A 115 -23.34 -22.90 -44.70
CA ASN A 115 -23.33 -24.35 -44.56
C ASN A 115 -24.79 -24.89 -44.56
N PRO A 116 -25.16 -25.87 -45.42
CA PRO A 116 -26.53 -26.35 -45.53
C PRO A 116 -27.12 -26.90 -44.21
N ASN A 117 -26.29 -27.47 -43.35
CA ASN A 117 -26.75 -27.95 -42.04
C ASN A 117 -27.03 -26.76 -41.09
N LEU A 118 -26.21 -25.72 -41.16
CA LEU A 118 -26.42 -24.50 -40.39
C LEU A 118 -27.65 -23.72 -40.87
N LEU A 119 -27.85 -23.63 -42.18
CA LEU A 119 -29.03 -22.98 -42.79
C LEU A 119 -30.33 -23.61 -42.30
N LYS A 120 -30.41 -24.93 -42.18
CA LYS A 120 -31.60 -25.66 -41.69
C LYS A 120 -31.93 -25.37 -40.23
N GLU A 121 -30.91 -25.03 -39.43
CA GLU A 121 -31.06 -24.81 -37.98
C GLU A 121 -31.32 -23.35 -37.63
N LEU A 122 -31.00 -22.39 -38.52
CA LEU A 122 -31.15 -20.97 -38.27
C LEU A 122 -32.58 -20.48 -38.64
N THR A 123 -33.19 -19.76 -37.72
CA THR A 123 -34.48 -19.05 -37.96
C THR A 123 -34.23 -17.62 -38.42
N LYS A 124 -35.29 -16.93 -38.88
CA LYS A 124 -35.20 -15.48 -39.20
C LYS A 124 -34.82 -14.64 -37.99
N ASP A 125 -35.31 -15.01 -36.81
CA ASP A 125 -34.99 -14.32 -35.55
C ASP A 125 -33.53 -14.52 -35.16
N ASP A 126 -32.94 -15.70 -35.41
CA ASP A 126 -31.52 -15.94 -35.22
C ASP A 126 -30.67 -15.03 -36.13
N ILE A 127 -31.06 -14.89 -37.38
CA ILE A 127 -30.35 -14.02 -38.34
C ILE A 127 -30.45 -12.54 -37.93
N ALA A 128 -31.61 -12.09 -37.47
CA ALA A 128 -31.77 -10.76 -36.94
C ALA A 128 -30.89 -10.51 -35.70
N SER A 129 -30.83 -11.50 -34.79
CA SER A 129 -29.95 -11.48 -33.60
C SER A 129 -28.46 -11.46 -33.98
N ILE A 130 -28.06 -12.24 -34.99
CA ILE A 130 -26.69 -12.24 -35.52
C ILE A 130 -26.30 -10.85 -36.04
N LEU A 131 -27.18 -10.25 -36.85
CA LEU A 131 -26.94 -8.92 -37.43
C LEU A 131 -26.84 -7.84 -36.35
N ALA A 132 -27.68 -7.89 -35.32
CA ALA A 132 -27.63 -6.98 -34.18
C ALA A 132 -26.31 -7.12 -33.40
N VAL A 133 -25.89 -8.35 -33.06
CA VAL A 133 -24.64 -8.62 -32.34
C VAL A 133 -23.43 -8.19 -33.18
N VAL A 134 -23.40 -8.53 -34.47
CA VAL A 134 -22.30 -8.15 -35.36
C VAL A 134 -22.24 -6.63 -35.54
N GLY A 135 -23.40 -5.96 -35.69
CA GLY A 135 -23.48 -4.51 -35.76
C GLY A 135 -22.86 -3.85 -34.53
N LYS A 136 -23.31 -4.25 -33.34
CA LYS A 136 -22.77 -3.74 -32.06
C LYS A 136 -21.25 -3.95 -31.93
N LYS A 137 -20.74 -5.11 -32.39
CA LYS A 137 -19.29 -5.37 -32.37
C LYS A 137 -18.51 -4.51 -33.39
N ILE A 138 -19.07 -4.21 -34.53
CA ILE A 138 -18.48 -3.28 -35.49
C ILE A 138 -18.38 -1.88 -34.89
N ASP A 139 -19.43 -1.40 -34.27
CA ASP A 139 -19.46 -0.08 -33.65
C ASP A 139 -18.42 0.03 -32.55
N LEU A 140 -18.32 -0.96 -31.68
CA LEU A 140 -17.29 -1.05 -30.62
C LEU A 140 -15.86 -1.12 -31.18
N TYR A 141 -15.66 -1.84 -32.29
CA TYR A 141 -14.34 -1.92 -32.93
C TYR A 141 -13.91 -0.55 -33.45
N TYR A 142 -14.81 0.17 -34.13
CA TYR A 142 -14.48 1.45 -34.72
C TYR A 142 -14.36 2.59 -33.71
N MET A 143 -15.00 2.52 -32.58
CA MET A 143 -14.71 3.40 -31.45
C MET A 143 -13.22 3.37 -31.06
N LYS A 144 -12.58 2.20 -31.13
CA LYS A 144 -11.13 2.08 -30.90
C LYS A 144 -10.27 2.60 -32.06
N VAL A 145 -10.73 2.41 -33.31
CA VAL A 145 -9.96 2.74 -34.51
C VAL A 145 -9.92 4.24 -34.78
N ASP A 146 -11.03 4.92 -34.58
CA ASP A 146 -11.19 6.31 -34.98
C ASP A 146 -10.60 7.29 -33.93
N GLY A 147 -10.28 6.82 -32.71
CA GLY A 147 -9.79 7.70 -31.65
C GLY A 147 -10.76 8.86 -31.40
N SER A 148 -11.95 8.79 -32.00
CA SER A 148 -12.95 9.82 -31.85
C SER A 148 -13.52 9.72 -30.44
N GLU A 149 -13.43 10.81 -29.68
CA GLU A 149 -14.25 11.19 -28.56
C GLU A 149 -15.77 11.24 -28.97
N HIS A 150 -16.32 10.13 -29.47
CA HIS A 150 -17.68 9.77 -29.16
C HIS A 150 -17.56 8.96 -27.88
N SER A 151 -17.48 9.67 -26.78
CA SER A 151 -17.45 9.13 -25.44
C SER A 151 -18.56 8.08 -25.34
N MET A 152 -18.16 6.84 -25.02
CA MET A 152 -19.09 5.93 -24.37
C MET A 152 -19.76 6.76 -23.29
N LYS A 153 -21.07 6.96 -23.39
CA LYS A 153 -21.79 7.74 -22.39
C LYS A 153 -21.77 6.94 -21.10
N LEU A 154 -21.45 7.58 -20.01
CA LEU A 154 -21.46 6.97 -18.69
C LEU A 154 -22.81 6.32 -18.40
N HIS A 155 -23.91 7.01 -18.77
CA HIS A 155 -25.27 6.51 -18.72
C HIS A 155 -25.43 5.15 -19.41
N ASP A 156 -24.93 5.00 -20.65
CA ASP A 156 -25.15 3.79 -21.45
C ASP A 156 -24.44 2.56 -20.81
N LEU A 157 -23.24 2.76 -20.25
CA LEU A 157 -22.52 1.70 -19.56
C LEU A 157 -23.15 1.34 -18.22
N ILE A 158 -23.61 2.33 -17.46
CA ILE A 158 -24.32 2.08 -16.19
C ILE A 158 -25.65 1.39 -16.47
N TYR A 159 -26.40 1.84 -17.48
CA TYR A 159 -27.65 1.19 -17.90
C TYR A 159 -27.41 -0.28 -18.27
N GLN A 160 -26.39 -0.55 -19.07
CA GLN A 160 -26.02 -1.91 -19.46
C GLN A 160 -25.62 -2.75 -18.23
N TRP A 161 -24.87 -2.18 -17.29
CA TRP A 161 -24.49 -2.85 -16.06
C TRP A 161 -25.72 -3.23 -15.21
N MET A 162 -26.67 -2.33 -15.07
CA MET A 162 -27.92 -2.56 -14.35
C MET A 162 -28.82 -3.60 -15.02
N ASP A 163 -28.93 -3.56 -16.34
CA ASP A 163 -29.87 -4.40 -17.09
C ASP A 163 -29.37 -5.84 -17.27
N GLU A 164 -28.12 -6.02 -17.66
CA GLU A 164 -27.59 -7.29 -18.13
C GLU A 164 -26.81 -8.10 -17.06
N TYR A 165 -26.38 -7.50 -15.93
CA TYR A 165 -25.49 -8.15 -14.98
C TYR A 165 -26.05 -9.46 -14.40
N ALA A 166 -27.33 -9.52 -14.04
CA ALA A 166 -27.98 -10.73 -13.52
C ALA A 166 -27.93 -11.89 -14.52
N THR A 167 -28.15 -11.57 -15.81
CA THR A 167 -28.09 -12.55 -16.92
C THR A 167 -26.66 -13.05 -17.13
N VAL A 168 -25.68 -12.15 -17.09
CA VAL A 168 -24.25 -12.49 -17.19
C VAL A 168 -23.86 -13.41 -16.02
N LEU A 169 -24.20 -13.05 -14.79
CA LEU A 169 -23.90 -13.83 -13.59
C LEU A 169 -24.48 -15.24 -13.66
N SER A 170 -25.70 -15.41 -14.19
CA SER A 170 -26.34 -16.72 -14.35
C SER A 170 -25.70 -17.60 -15.41
N SER A 171 -25.07 -16.99 -16.41
CA SER A 171 -24.42 -17.68 -17.54
C SER A 171 -22.96 -18.07 -17.27
N VAL A 172 -22.31 -17.43 -16.29
CA VAL A 172 -20.91 -17.68 -15.94
C VAL A 172 -20.81 -18.87 -14.99
N LYS A 173 -20.49 -20.06 -15.52
CA LYS A 173 -20.13 -21.26 -14.75
C LYS A 173 -18.60 -21.26 -14.55
N GLU A 174 -18.18 -21.12 -13.26
CA GLU A 174 -16.87 -21.41 -12.70
C GLU A 174 -15.60 -21.20 -13.55
N LYS A 175 -14.71 -20.34 -13.01
CA LYS A 175 -13.24 -20.20 -13.27
C LYS A 175 -12.72 -19.91 -14.68
N GLU A 176 -13.40 -20.21 -15.78
CA GLU A 176 -12.82 -20.11 -17.13
C GLU A 176 -13.22 -18.85 -17.93
N ASP A 177 -14.09 -18.01 -17.42
CA ASP A 177 -14.61 -16.86 -18.18
C ASP A 177 -13.83 -15.57 -17.94
N TYR A 178 -12.51 -15.65 -18.10
CA TYR A 178 -11.62 -14.46 -18.12
C TYR A 178 -11.87 -13.53 -19.34
N LYS A 179 -12.77 -13.90 -20.24
CA LYS A 179 -13.02 -13.21 -21.52
C LYS A 179 -14.36 -12.46 -21.59
N ASN A 180 -15.15 -12.44 -20.51
CA ASN A 180 -16.43 -11.76 -20.57
C ASN A 180 -16.23 -10.22 -20.59
N PRO A 181 -16.79 -9.49 -21.59
CA PRO A 181 -16.60 -8.04 -21.75
C PRO A 181 -17.15 -7.21 -20.57
N PHE A 182 -18.12 -7.72 -19.83
CA PHE A 182 -18.64 -7.08 -18.62
C PHE A 182 -17.57 -6.84 -17.54
N ARG A 183 -16.53 -7.64 -17.55
CA ARG A 183 -15.38 -7.46 -16.67
C ARG A 183 -14.68 -6.12 -16.95
N GLU A 184 -14.48 -5.78 -18.21
CA GLU A 184 -13.86 -4.51 -18.61
C GLU A 184 -14.77 -3.33 -18.29
N ILE A 185 -16.08 -3.46 -18.49
CA ILE A 185 -17.05 -2.41 -18.17
C ILE A 185 -16.96 -2.01 -16.69
N ILE A 186 -17.00 -2.98 -15.77
CA ILE A 186 -16.99 -2.72 -14.32
C ILE A 186 -15.60 -2.34 -13.83
N ALA A 187 -14.55 -3.06 -14.25
CA ALA A 187 -13.21 -2.88 -13.69
C ALA A 187 -12.41 -1.74 -14.33
N LYS A 188 -12.78 -1.28 -15.53
CA LYS A 188 -12.00 -0.34 -16.32
C LYS A 188 -12.81 0.80 -16.94
N ASP A 189 -13.85 0.48 -17.72
CA ASP A 189 -14.49 1.48 -18.59
C ASP A 189 -15.27 2.53 -17.77
N ILE A 190 -16.16 2.10 -16.86
CA ILE A 190 -16.88 3.03 -15.96
C ILE A 190 -15.90 3.77 -15.03
N PRO A 191 -14.94 3.10 -14.34
CA PRO A 191 -13.92 3.80 -13.54
C PRO A 191 -13.15 4.86 -14.33
N THR A 192 -12.78 4.59 -15.59
CA THR A 192 -12.08 5.55 -16.45
C THR A 192 -12.93 6.76 -16.77
N LEU A 193 -14.22 6.55 -17.13
CA LEU A 193 -15.14 7.64 -17.41
C LEU A 193 -15.41 8.51 -16.17
N LEU A 194 -15.61 7.90 -15.01
CA LEU A 194 -15.80 8.63 -13.75
C LEU A 194 -14.56 9.46 -13.39
N THR A 195 -13.36 8.91 -13.60
CA THR A 195 -12.11 9.63 -13.34
C THR A 195 -11.92 10.82 -14.27
N ASN A 196 -12.26 10.66 -15.56
CA ASN A 196 -12.09 11.72 -16.57
C ASN A 196 -13.17 12.81 -16.49
N ALA A 197 -14.39 12.45 -16.10
CA ALA A 197 -15.54 13.36 -16.08
C ALA A 197 -15.62 14.22 -14.82
N THR A 198 -15.07 13.75 -13.73
CA THR A 198 -14.88 14.48 -12.48
C THR A 198 -13.39 14.78 -12.32
N PRO A 199 -12.98 15.96 -11.82
CA PRO A 199 -11.59 16.19 -11.48
C PRO A 199 -11.22 15.35 -10.25
N LEU A 200 -11.29 14.01 -10.39
CA LEU A 200 -10.83 13.04 -9.42
C LEU A 200 -9.31 12.82 -9.60
N ALA A 201 -8.54 13.94 -9.57
CA ALA A 201 -7.10 13.89 -9.39
C ALA A 201 -6.79 13.39 -7.97
N GLU A 202 -5.55 13.01 -7.71
CA GLU A 202 -5.14 12.71 -6.33
C GLU A 202 -5.72 13.74 -5.34
N PRO A 203 -6.25 13.29 -4.18
CA PRO A 203 -6.05 11.99 -3.54
C PRO A 203 -7.08 10.88 -3.90
N TYR A 204 -7.92 11.09 -4.91
CA TYR A 204 -9.01 10.15 -5.22
C TYR A 204 -8.58 9.05 -6.20
N ARG A 205 -9.07 7.84 -5.95
CA ARG A 205 -8.85 6.68 -6.82
C ARG A 205 -10.14 5.92 -7.06
N VAL A 206 -10.47 5.66 -8.34
CA VAL A 206 -11.66 4.90 -8.73
C VAL A 206 -11.28 3.46 -9.04
N VAL A 207 -11.98 2.50 -8.44
CA VAL A 207 -11.72 1.06 -8.62
C VAL A 207 -13.04 0.31 -8.74
N GLY A 208 -13.18 -0.54 -9.76
CA GLY A 208 -14.33 -1.43 -9.91
C GLY A 208 -14.01 -2.89 -9.58
N SER A 209 -14.99 -3.60 -9.05
CA SER A 209 -14.86 -5.01 -8.71
C SER A 209 -16.12 -5.79 -9.02
N TYR A 210 -15.95 -6.89 -9.73
CA TYR A 210 -16.98 -7.90 -10.03
C TYR A 210 -16.76 -9.18 -9.20
N GLY A 211 -15.81 -9.18 -8.25
CA GLY A 211 -15.46 -10.27 -7.34
C GLY A 211 -13.99 -10.72 -7.45
N LYS A 212 -13.51 -11.48 -6.46
CA LYS A 212 -12.17 -12.09 -6.43
C LYS A 212 -12.29 -13.60 -6.67
N GLY A 213 -11.90 -14.07 -7.84
CA GLY A 213 -11.92 -15.51 -8.19
C GLY A 213 -13.30 -16.11 -8.50
N ARG A 214 -14.38 -15.42 -8.12
CA ARG A 214 -15.78 -15.67 -8.51
C ARG A 214 -16.47 -14.35 -8.74
N TRP A 215 -17.46 -14.33 -9.63
CA TRP A 215 -18.35 -13.19 -9.78
C TRP A 215 -19.17 -12.98 -8.51
N THR A 216 -19.37 -11.74 -8.10
CA THR A 216 -20.10 -11.41 -6.86
C THR A 216 -21.57 -11.12 -7.14
N ASP A 217 -22.44 -11.42 -6.15
CA ASP A 217 -23.84 -11.02 -6.20
C ASP A 217 -24.04 -9.51 -6.12
N VAL A 218 -23.11 -8.78 -5.51
CA VAL A 218 -23.12 -7.33 -5.38
C VAL A 218 -21.84 -6.76 -5.99
N PRO A 219 -21.82 -6.50 -7.30
CA PRO A 219 -20.69 -5.82 -7.95
C PRO A 219 -20.67 -4.34 -7.56
N TRP A 220 -19.46 -3.76 -7.52
CA TRP A 220 -19.30 -2.39 -7.04
C TRP A 220 -18.21 -1.62 -7.76
N ILE A 221 -18.37 -0.28 -7.78
CA ILE A 221 -17.35 0.67 -8.21
C ILE A 221 -17.16 1.68 -7.09
N ALA A 222 -15.96 1.73 -6.51
CA ALA A 222 -15.65 2.59 -5.36
C ALA A 222 -14.73 3.74 -5.74
N VAL A 223 -14.94 4.88 -5.09
CA VAL A 223 -14.04 6.03 -5.08
C VAL A 223 -13.43 6.14 -3.69
N PHE A 224 -12.13 5.94 -3.61
CA PHE A 224 -11.37 6.04 -2.38
C PHE A 224 -10.66 7.39 -2.32
N ASP A 225 -10.70 8.04 -1.17
CA ASP A 225 -9.76 9.08 -0.81
C ASP A 225 -8.57 8.42 -0.12
N SER A 226 -7.38 8.47 -0.73
CA SER A 226 -6.18 7.80 -0.21
C SER A 226 -5.77 8.29 1.18
N ARG A 227 -6.24 9.46 1.60
CA ARG A 227 -6.02 10.02 2.94
C ARG A 227 -6.92 9.37 4.00
N ILE A 228 -8.03 8.72 3.60
CA ILE A 228 -8.97 8.04 4.50
C ILE A 228 -8.84 6.53 4.35
N THR A 229 -8.93 6.02 3.12
CA THR A 229 -8.82 4.59 2.84
C THR A 229 -8.47 4.31 1.37
N VAL A 230 -7.83 3.16 1.14
CA VAL A 230 -7.55 2.61 -0.20
C VAL A 230 -8.26 1.28 -0.45
N SER A 231 -9.13 0.87 0.48
CA SER A 231 -9.77 -0.45 0.49
C SER A 231 -11.25 -0.38 0.88
N ALA A 232 -12.09 -1.09 0.14
CA ALA A 232 -13.51 -1.26 0.48
C ALA A 232 -13.76 -2.09 1.76
N GLN A 233 -12.71 -2.60 2.40
CA GLN A 233 -12.83 -3.38 3.63
C GLN A 233 -12.74 -2.51 4.89
N LYS A 234 -12.14 -1.31 4.80
CA LYS A 234 -11.82 -0.44 5.93
C LYS A 234 -12.14 1.02 5.63
N GLY A 235 -12.40 1.79 6.68
CA GLY A 235 -12.66 3.22 6.60
C GLY A 235 -13.94 3.58 5.85
N VAL A 236 -14.09 4.86 5.52
CA VAL A 236 -15.23 5.42 4.78
C VAL A 236 -14.84 5.61 3.33
N TYR A 237 -15.73 5.34 2.40
CA TYR A 237 -15.51 5.50 0.95
C TYR A 237 -16.83 5.70 0.20
N ILE A 238 -16.76 6.29 -1.00
CA ILE A 238 -17.91 6.38 -1.89
C ILE A 238 -17.98 5.09 -2.71
N VAL A 239 -19.19 4.54 -2.94
CA VAL A 239 -19.35 3.33 -3.75
C VAL A 239 -20.66 3.29 -4.49
N TYR A 240 -20.61 2.84 -5.74
CA TYR A 240 -21.76 2.39 -6.49
C TYR A 240 -21.97 0.90 -6.21
N LEU A 241 -23.17 0.53 -5.77
CA LEU A 241 -23.58 -0.85 -5.46
C LEU A 241 -24.79 -1.22 -6.31
N LEU A 242 -24.68 -2.29 -7.08
CA LEU A 242 -25.79 -2.80 -7.88
C LEU A 242 -26.52 -3.94 -7.15
N ASN A 243 -27.83 -3.76 -6.91
CA ASN A 243 -28.72 -4.86 -6.60
C ASN A 243 -29.20 -5.49 -7.91
N LYS A 244 -28.63 -6.66 -8.26
CA LYS A 244 -28.90 -7.38 -9.50
C LYS A 244 -30.33 -7.87 -9.65
N ASP A 245 -31.02 -8.13 -8.53
CA ASP A 245 -32.35 -8.73 -8.52
C ASP A 245 -33.44 -7.66 -8.73
N THR A 246 -33.22 -6.46 -8.19
CA THR A 246 -34.15 -5.33 -8.35
C THR A 246 -33.76 -4.36 -9.47
N LYS A 247 -32.57 -4.56 -10.08
CA LYS A 247 -31.97 -3.66 -11.06
C LYS A 247 -31.86 -2.20 -10.57
N ARG A 248 -31.54 -2.03 -9.28
CA ARG A 248 -31.34 -0.73 -8.64
C ARG A 248 -29.88 -0.48 -8.35
N LEU A 249 -29.42 0.70 -8.66
CA LEU A 249 -28.04 1.15 -8.38
C LEU A 249 -28.08 2.18 -7.26
N TYR A 250 -27.18 2.02 -6.30
CA TYR A 250 -27.02 2.92 -5.17
C TYR A 250 -25.66 3.60 -5.22
N LEU A 251 -25.62 4.92 -5.32
CA LEU A 251 -24.44 5.72 -5.05
C LEU A 251 -24.46 6.07 -3.56
N THR A 252 -23.48 5.61 -2.80
CA THR A 252 -23.48 5.75 -1.34
C THR A 252 -22.12 6.12 -0.79
N LEU A 253 -22.10 6.99 0.23
CA LEU A 253 -20.99 7.08 1.17
C LEU A 253 -21.17 5.93 2.16
N ASN A 254 -20.23 5.01 2.20
CA ASN A 254 -20.32 3.75 2.93
C ASN A 254 -19.05 3.48 3.73
N GLN A 255 -19.08 2.48 4.59
CA GLN A 255 -17.96 2.11 5.44
C GLN A 255 -17.58 0.63 5.31
N GLY A 256 -16.30 0.32 5.56
CA GLY A 256 -15.79 -1.04 5.51
C GLY A 256 -16.19 -1.86 6.72
N ALA A 257 -16.74 -3.05 6.48
CA ALA A 257 -17.21 -3.94 7.54
C ALA A 257 -16.09 -4.55 8.40
N THR A 258 -14.85 -4.56 7.91
CA THR A 258 -13.73 -5.23 8.60
C THR A 258 -13.22 -4.45 9.80
N ASP A 259 -13.25 -3.12 9.79
CA ASP A 259 -12.84 -2.29 10.93
C ASP A 259 -13.78 -2.48 12.11
N VAL A 260 -15.07 -2.64 11.83
CA VAL A 260 -16.12 -2.83 12.85
C VAL A 260 -16.07 -4.23 13.44
N ALA A 261 -15.57 -5.23 12.70
CA ALA A 261 -15.45 -6.62 13.18
C ALA A 261 -14.18 -6.86 14.01
N GLN A 262 -13.12 -6.03 13.86
CA GLN A 262 -11.84 -6.23 14.55
C GLN A 262 -11.79 -5.68 15.97
N ASN A 263 -12.75 -4.85 16.40
CA ASN A 263 -12.80 -4.30 17.75
C ASN A 263 -13.43 -5.24 18.80
N GLU A 264 -13.66 -6.51 18.50
CA GLU A 264 -13.96 -7.54 19.50
C GLU A 264 -12.99 -8.71 19.34
N GLY A 265 -12.15 -8.88 20.34
CA GLY A 265 -11.19 -9.97 20.43
C GLY A 265 -11.83 -11.34 20.19
N GLY A 266 -11.22 -12.08 19.30
CA GLY A 266 -11.44 -13.51 19.24
C GLY A 266 -11.66 -14.09 17.84
N ILE A 267 -10.60 -14.71 17.33
CA ILE A 267 -10.58 -15.97 16.60
C ILE A 267 -11.02 -15.95 15.13
N GLY A 268 -10.05 -16.21 14.26
CA GLY A 268 -10.15 -17.04 13.05
C GLY A 268 -10.94 -16.47 11.89
N ASP A 269 -10.22 -16.30 10.79
CA ASP A 269 -10.67 -16.25 9.39
C ASP A 269 -12.17 -15.99 9.12
N GLN A 270 -12.59 -14.74 9.32
CA GLN A 270 -13.99 -14.32 9.04
C GLN A 270 -14.24 -13.95 7.57
N ARG A 271 -13.28 -14.19 6.66
CA ARG A 271 -13.47 -13.94 5.22
C ARG A 271 -14.52 -14.84 4.56
N SER A 272 -14.79 -15.98 5.15
CA SER A 272 -15.76 -16.95 4.64
C SER A 272 -17.17 -16.77 5.24
N LEU A 273 -17.31 -16.08 6.36
CA LEU A 273 -18.57 -16.00 7.13
C LEU A 273 -19.56 -14.96 6.60
N VAL A 274 -19.12 -13.99 5.80
CA VAL A 274 -20.03 -13.00 5.17
C VAL A 274 -20.78 -13.62 3.98
N PHE A 275 -20.27 -14.72 3.42
CA PHE A 275 -20.83 -15.37 2.23
C PHE A 275 -21.51 -16.73 2.45
N THR A 276 -21.39 -17.33 3.63
CA THR A 276 -22.04 -18.61 3.94
C THR A 276 -22.92 -18.48 5.18
N GLY A 277 -24.21 -18.61 5.01
CA GLY A 277 -25.30 -18.39 5.99
C GLY A 277 -25.24 -19.04 7.36
N ILE A 278 -24.07 -19.23 7.97
CA ILE A 278 -23.88 -19.95 9.25
C ILE A 278 -23.86 -19.02 10.48
N ALA A 279 -23.71 -17.70 10.32
CA ALA A 279 -23.53 -16.77 11.44
C ALA A 279 -24.73 -15.85 11.72
N ARG A 280 -25.97 -16.38 11.77
CA ARG A 280 -27.16 -15.56 12.09
C ARG A 280 -27.13 -14.85 13.45
N SER A 281 -26.42 -15.34 14.46
CA SER A 281 -26.33 -14.70 15.77
C SER A 281 -25.22 -13.65 15.89
N GLN A 282 -24.14 -13.74 15.10
CA GLN A 282 -23.05 -12.76 15.09
C GLN A 282 -23.28 -11.64 14.07
N ASN A 283 -23.98 -11.91 12.96
CA ASN A 283 -24.35 -10.90 11.98
C ASN A 283 -25.22 -9.77 12.57
N GLY A 284 -26.10 -10.08 13.53
CA GLY A 284 -26.94 -9.07 14.18
C GLY A 284 -26.12 -8.00 14.93
N LYS A 285 -25.10 -8.41 15.67
CA LYS A 285 -24.23 -7.47 16.41
C LYS A 285 -23.36 -6.61 15.46
N MET A 286 -22.87 -7.18 14.39
CA MET A 286 -22.05 -6.46 13.40
C MET A 286 -22.90 -5.43 12.64
N THR A 287 -24.11 -5.79 12.23
CA THR A 287 -25.05 -4.89 11.55
C THR A 287 -25.41 -3.71 12.45
N GLU A 288 -25.73 -3.95 13.73
CA GLU A 288 -26.03 -2.91 14.70
C GLU A 288 -24.87 -1.93 14.91
N ARG A 289 -23.64 -2.43 14.92
CA ARG A 289 -22.42 -1.58 15.05
C ARG A 289 -22.18 -0.73 13.82
N LEU A 290 -22.31 -1.31 12.62
CA LEU A 290 -22.21 -0.56 11.37
C LEU A 290 -23.24 0.57 11.34
N GLN A 291 -24.48 0.32 11.79
CA GLN A 291 -25.53 1.33 11.88
C GLN A 291 -25.17 2.44 12.88
N LYS A 292 -24.71 2.09 14.09
CA LYS A 292 -24.28 3.09 15.10
C LYS A 292 -23.11 3.93 14.61
N ASN A 293 -22.15 3.32 13.91
CA ASN A 293 -21.04 4.05 13.35
C ASN A 293 -21.49 4.96 12.19
N ALA A 294 -22.40 4.49 11.33
CA ALA A 294 -22.98 5.33 10.28
C ALA A 294 -23.74 6.55 10.87
N GLU A 295 -24.49 6.36 11.96
CA GLU A 295 -25.15 7.45 12.70
C GLU A 295 -24.13 8.43 13.27
N HIS A 296 -23.02 7.94 13.82
CA HIS A 296 -21.94 8.79 14.32
C HIS A 296 -21.31 9.62 13.21
N ILE A 297 -20.99 8.99 12.07
CA ILE A 297 -20.42 9.70 10.90
C ILE A 297 -21.41 10.73 10.36
N ARG A 298 -22.70 10.44 10.33
CA ARG A 298 -23.74 11.44 9.96
C ARG A 298 -23.73 12.66 10.89
N LYS A 299 -23.55 12.46 12.20
CA LYS A 299 -23.41 13.58 13.15
C LYS A 299 -22.18 14.44 12.88
N ILE A 300 -21.07 13.82 12.46
CA ILE A 300 -19.84 14.56 12.07
C ILE A 300 -20.09 15.37 10.80
N ILE A 301 -20.69 14.77 9.79
CA ILE A 301 -20.95 15.43 8.49
C ILE A 301 -22.03 16.51 8.64
N GLY A 302 -23.06 16.24 9.45
CA GLY A 302 -24.26 17.06 9.61
C GLY A 302 -25.43 16.59 8.74
N ASP A 303 -26.65 16.99 9.08
CA ASP A 303 -27.86 16.59 8.37
C ASP A 303 -27.90 17.19 6.97
N THR A 304 -28.07 16.32 5.97
CA THR A 304 -28.28 16.69 4.57
C THR A 304 -29.64 16.18 4.12
N THR A 305 -30.54 17.08 3.75
CA THR A 305 -31.89 16.73 3.27
C THR A 305 -31.89 16.19 1.83
N GLN A 306 -30.76 16.19 1.16
CA GLN A 306 -30.62 15.77 -0.24
C GLN A 306 -30.40 14.27 -0.43
N PHE A 307 -30.01 13.54 0.63
CA PHE A 307 -29.62 12.14 0.54
C PHE A 307 -30.47 11.29 1.50
N HIS A 308 -30.64 10.03 1.13
CA HIS A 308 -31.25 9.01 2.02
C HIS A 308 -30.16 8.39 2.89
N ASP A 309 -30.57 7.72 3.97
CA ASP A 309 -29.67 7.11 4.94
C ASP A 309 -29.72 5.56 4.94
N HIS A 310 -30.46 4.98 3.99
CA HIS A 310 -30.64 3.54 3.86
C HIS A 310 -30.60 3.07 2.40
N ILE A 311 -30.08 1.86 2.18
CA ILE A 311 -30.03 1.19 0.88
C ILE A 311 -30.54 -0.25 1.02
N ASN A 312 -30.86 -0.85 -0.13
CA ASN A 312 -31.14 -2.28 -0.24
C ASN A 312 -30.28 -2.86 -1.37
N SER A 313 -29.00 -3.05 -1.10
CA SER A 313 -28.02 -3.58 -2.08
C SER A 313 -28.13 -5.09 -2.28
N GLY A 314 -28.91 -5.79 -1.45
CA GLY A 314 -28.95 -7.26 -1.35
C GLY A 314 -27.85 -7.83 -0.45
N SER A 315 -27.04 -6.99 0.23
CA SER A 315 -26.03 -7.40 1.20
C SER A 315 -26.21 -6.66 2.52
N PRO A 316 -26.55 -7.37 3.61
CA PRO A 316 -26.80 -6.76 4.92
C PRO A 316 -25.64 -5.92 5.46
N GLY A 317 -24.39 -6.28 5.08
CA GLY A 317 -23.21 -5.54 5.50
C GLY A 317 -23.09 -4.16 4.82
N TYR A 318 -23.32 -4.09 3.51
CA TYR A 318 -23.36 -2.81 2.79
C TYR A 318 -24.55 -1.97 3.20
N ASP A 319 -25.71 -2.61 3.41
CA ASP A 319 -26.95 -1.91 3.78
C ASP A 319 -26.81 -1.24 5.16
N ALA A 320 -26.22 -1.93 6.13
CA ALA A 320 -25.96 -1.40 7.47
C ALA A 320 -24.82 -0.37 7.50
N GLY A 321 -23.90 -0.43 6.55
CA GLY A 321 -22.76 0.48 6.44
C GLY A 321 -23.06 1.79 5.74
N ALA A 322 -24.25 1.97 5.15
CA ALA A 322 -24.61 3.16 4.39
C ALA A 322 -24.74 4.38 5.30
N ILE A 323 -24.03 5.44 4.96
CA ILE A 323 -24.03 6.72 5.67
C ILE A 323 -25.03 7.65 5.00
N TYR A 324 -24.82 7.94 3.72
CA TYR A 324 -25.71 8.69 2.85
C TYR A 324 -25.77 8.00 1.50
N CYS A 325 -26.93 8.05 0.83
CA CYS A 325 -27.10 7.40 -0.46
C CYS A 325 -28.06 8.15 -1.39
N LYS A 326 -27.92 7.85 -2.70
CA LYS A 326 -28.84 8.18 -3.77
C LYS A 326 -29.16 6.91 -4.56
N GLU A 327 -30.40 6.71 -4.90
CA GLU A 327 -30.89 5.51 -5.59
C GLU A 327 -31.24 5.85 -7.03
N TYR A 328 -30.95 4.93 -7.95
CA TYR A 328 -31.30 5.00 -9.38
C TYR A 328 -32.02 3.72 -9.79
N GLY A 329 -33.18 3.88 -10.42
CA GLY A 329 -33.88 2.79 -11.10
C GLY A 329 -33.41 2.64 -12.54
N LEU A 330 -33.68 1.48 -13.16
CA LEU A 330 -33.32 1.25 -14.55
C LEU A 330 -34.14 2.17 -15.51
N ASP A 331 -35.43 2.39 -15.20
CA ASP A 331 -36.34 3.14 -16.04
C ASP A 331 -36.17 4.67 -15.89
N ASP A 332 -35.54 5.13 -14.79
CA ASP A 332 -35.34 6.54 -14.46
C ASP A 332 -33.88 6.93 -14.28
N LEU A 333 -32.96 6.14 -14.85
CA LEU A 333 -31.53 6.42 -14.82
C LEU A 333 -31.23 7.76 -15.49
N PRO A 334 -30.64 8.75 -14.79
CA PRO A 334 -30.40 10.07 -15.37
C PRO A 334 -29.23 10.06 -16.37
N GLY A 335 -29.19 11.06 -17.25
CA GLY A 335 -28.08 11.24 -18.19
C GLY A 335 -26.76 11.59 -17.53
N ASP A 336 -25.67 11.53 -18.31
CA ASP A 336 -24.27 11.72 -17.85
C ASP A 336 -24.07 12.95 -16.97
N SER A 337 -24.62 14.10 -17.37
CA SER A 337 -24.45 15.36 -16.63
C SER A 337 -24.97 15.28 -15.20
N GLN A 338 -26.07 14.59 -14.97
CA GLN A 338 -26.65 14.42 -13.64
C GLN A 338 -25.89 13.36 -12.83
N LEU A 339 -25.51 12.23 -13.44
CA LEU A 339 -24.69 11.19 -12.80
C LEU A 339 -23.34 11.76 -12.32
N ILE A 340 -22.72 12.60 -13.12
CA ILE A 340 -21.45 13.27 -12.78
C ILE A 340 -21.67 14.32 -11.69
N SER A 341 -22.78 15.08 -11.75
CA SER A 341 -23.12 16.06 -10.70
C SER A 341 -23.33 15.37 -9.36
N ASP A 342 -24.09 14.27 -9.35
CA ASP A 342 -24.36 13.49 -8.14
C ASP A 342 -23.07 12.94 -7.54
N LEU A 343 -22.15 12.43 -8.36
CA LEU A 343 -20.83 11.98 -7.86
C LEU A 343 -20.03 13.13 -7.27
N ARG A 344 -20.05 14.32 -7.88
CA ARG A 344 -19.37 15.51 -7.32
C ARG A 344 -19.91 15.91 -5.95
N ASP A 345 -21.23 15.81 -5.75
CA ASP A 345 -21.88 16.10 -4.48
C ASP A 345 -21.39 15.10 -3.40
N PHE A 346 -21.27 13.81 -3.74
CA PHE A 346 -20.70 12.81 -2.83
C PHE A 346 -19.20 13.01 -2.58
N VAL A 347 -18.42 13.45 -3.58
CA VAL A 347 -17.00 13.78 -3.40
C VAL A 347 -16.86 15.01 -2.49
N ALA A 348 -17.71 16.02 -2.64
CA ALA A 348 -17.73 17.18 -1.75
C ALA A 348 -18.08 16.79 -0.30
N LEU A 349 -19.07 15.92 -0.13
CA LEU A 349 -19.45 15.35 1.18
C LEU A 349 -18.29 14.56 1.82
N TYR A 350 -17.59 13.80 1.01
CA TYR A 350 -16.45 12.98 1.44
C TYR A 350 -15.24 13.86 1.82
N ALA A 351 -14.99 14.93 1.07
CA ALA A 351 -13.98 15.93 1.39
C ALA A 351 -14.32 16.71 2.69
N ASP A 352 -15.61 17.05 2.89
CA ASP A 352 -16.07 17.69 4.13
C ASP A 352 -15.88 16.76 5.34
N TYR A 353 -16.21 15.48 5.19
CA TYR A 353 -15.93 14.48 6.21
C TYR A 353 -14.44 14.43 6.53
N TYR A 354 -13.57 14.35 5.51
CA TYR A 354 -12.11 14.38 5.72
C TYR A 354 -11.67 15.65 6.47
N ASN A 355 -12.13 16.82 6.04
CA ASN A 355 -11.77 18.09 6.67
C ASN A 355 -12.23 18.13 8.14
N LYS A 356 -13.43 17.64 8.43
CA LYS A 356 -13.97 17.60 9.79
C LYS A 356 -13.19 16.65 10.69
N ILE A 357 -12.84 15.45 10.22
CA ILE A 357 -12.01 14.53 11.01
C ILE A 357 -10.54 14.98 11.12
N SER A 358 -10.05 15.78 10.16
CA SER A 358 -8.69 16.33 10.18
C SER A 358 -8.58 17.63 10.97
N ASN A 359 -9.67 18.42 11.06
CA ASN A 359 -9.76 19.69 11.78
C ASN A 359 -10.43 19.57 13.15
N VAL A 360 -10.79 18.37 13.58
CA VAL A 360 -11.07 18.12 14.98
C VAL A 360 -9.75 18.35 15.72
N GLU A 361 -9.49 19.59 16.15
CA GLU A 361 -8.82 19.78 17.43
C GLU A 361 -9.47 18.76 18.37
N VAL A 362 -8.64 17.98 19.04
CA VAL A 362 -9.10 17.11 20.14
C VAL A 362 -9.66 18.04 21.22
N THR A 363 -10.87 18.50 21.03
CA THR A 363 -11.72 18.92 22.12
C THR A 363 -12.40 17.66 22.60
N GLU A 364 -11.83 17.12 23.65
CA GLU A 364 -12.39 16.31 24.69
C GLU A 364 -13.84 15.88 24.44
N ASP A 365 -14.00 14.60 24.03
CA ASP A 365 -15.00 13.65 24.50
C ASP A 365 -14.92 12.35 23.65
N PHE A 366 -13.70 11.83 23.44
CA PHE A 366 -13.46 10.40 23.37
C PHE A 366 -12.73 10.04 24.66
N ASP A 367 -13.50 9.69 25.66
CA ASP A 367 -13.06 8.92 26.80
C ASP A 367 -12.71 7.49 26.31
N THR A 368 -11.66 7.38 25.52
CA THR A 368 -10.90 6.14 25.43
C THR A 368 -10.06 6.16 26.69
N SER A 369 -10.48 5.38 27.66
CA SER A 369 -9.69 5.16 28.85
C SER A 369 -8.25 4.84 28.41
N GLU A 370 -7.24 5.39 29.08
CA GLU A 370 -5.80 5.12 28.80
C GLU A 370 -5.53 3.61 28.64
N GLY A 371 -6.30 2.75 29.28
CA GLY A 371 -6.25 1.30 29.16
C GLY A 371 -6.67 0.71 27.80
N GLU A 372 -7.49 1.38 26.98
CA GLU A 372 -7.88 0.87 25.66
C GLU A 372 -6.81 1.17 24.59
N GLU A 373 -6.14 2.31 24.66
CA GLU A 373 -5.03 2.65 23.77
C GLU A 373 -3.82 1.75 24.07
N GLU A 374 -3.51 1.50 25.33
CA GLU A 374 -2.49 0.54 25.78
C GLU A 374 -2.74 -0.86 25.21
N LEU A 375 -3.96 -1.37 25.36
CA LEU A 375 -4.32 -2.71 24.88
C LEU A 375 -4.25 -2.80 23.36
N THR A 376 -4.59 -1.75 22.65
CA THR A 376 -4.53 -1.68 21.18
C THR A 376 -3.09 -1.73 20.67
N ILE A 377 -2.16 -0.95 21.23
CA ILE A 377 -0.74 -0.95 20.83
C ILE A 377 -0.09 -2.29 21.17
N LYS A 378 -0.36 -2.83 22.35
CA LYS A 378 0.17 -4.13 22.76
C LYS A 378 -0.27 -5.27 21.84
N ASN A 379 -1.54 -5.29 21.44
CA ASN A 379 -2.08 -6.24 20.47
C ASN A 379 -1.45 -6.06 19.08
N THR A 380 -1.23 -4.83 18.65
CA THR A 380 -0.58 -4.53 17.36
C THR A 380 0.87 -5.04 17.34
N ILE A 381 1.63 -4.80 18.42
CA ILE A 381 3.00 -5.33 18.55
C ILE A 381 3.00 -6.86 18.53
N MET A 382 2.05 -7.50 19.22
CA MET A 382 1.92 -8.95 19.19
C MET A 382 1.60 -9.46 17.76
N GLN A 383 0.77 -8.77 16.98
CA GLN A 383 0.50 -9.12 15.59
C GLN A 383 1.75 -8.96 14.70
N ILE A 384 2.56 -7.92 14.93
CA ILE A 384 3.85 -7.72 14.25
C ILE A 384 4.81 -8.87 14.59
N ASN A 385 4.94 -9.25 15.86
CA ASN A 385 5.72 -10.40 16.30
C ASN A 385 5.28 -11.70 15.60
N ASN A 386 3.96 -11.96 15.57
CA ASN A 386 3.39 -13.13 14.91
C ASN A 386 3.65 -13.13 13.40
N TYR A 387 3.57 -11.96 12.74
CA TYR A 387 3.91 -11.81 11.32
C TYR A 387 5.37 -12.17 11.07
N ILE A 388 6.29 -11.64 11.86
CA ILE A 388 7.73 -11.90 11.77
C ILE A 388 8.02 -13.39 11.99
N ALA A 389 7.43 -14.00 13.03
CA ALA A 389 7.56 -15.41 13.33
C ALA A 389 7.04 -16.30 12.19
N SER A 390 5.92 -15.92 11.54
CA SER A 390 5.38 -16.65 10.38
C SER A 390 6.30 -16.64 9.16
N LYS A 391 7.27 -15.71 9.11
CA LYS A 391 8.32 -15.66 8.08
C LYS A 391 9.55 -16.49 8.43
N GLY A 392 9.47 -17.26 9.54
CA GLY A 392 10.56 -18.14 10.02
C GLY A 392 11.66 -17.41 10.79
N PHE A 393 11.38 -16.21 11.31
CA PHE A 393 12.34 -15.43 12.11
C PHE A 393 11.83 -15.26 13.54
N THR A 394 12.65 -15.66 14.50
CA THR A 394 12.38 -15.46 15.93
C THR A 394 13.46 -14.55 16.51
N TYR A 395 13.04 -13.50 17.18
CA TYR A 395 13.93 -12.59 17.87
C TYR A 395 13.77 -12.73 19.38
N GLU A 396 14.73 -12.22 20.13
CA GLU A 396 14.68 -12.20 21.60
C GLU A 396 13.41 -11.50 22.10
N GLN A 397 12.86 -12.01 23.18
CA GLN A 397 11.66 -11.43 23.79
C GLN A 397 11.91 -9.98 24.22
N GLY A 398 11.02 -9.08 23.81
CA GLY A 398 11.12 -7.64 24.09
C GLY A 398 11.91 -6.86 23.03
N LEU A 399 12.53 -7.52 22.03
CA LEU A 399 13.31 -6.81 20.99
C LEU A 399 12.41 -5.99 20.06
N ILE A 400 11.25 -6.51 19.66
CA ILE A 400 10.31 -5.82 18.78
C ILE A 400 9.67 -4.64 19.52
N GLU A 401 9.33 -4.80 20.78
CA GLU A 401 8.85 -3.78 21.69
C GLU A 401 9.89 -2.65 21.83
N ASN A 402 11.14 -3.02 22.05
CA ASN A 402 12.26 -2.09 22.13
C ASN A 402 12.48 -1.33 20.82
N PHE A 403 12.41 -2.02 19.68
CA PHE A 403 12.56 -1.39 18.35
C PHE A 403 11.43 -0.39 18.07
N TYR A 404 10.19 -0.76 18.41
CA TYR A 404 9.02 0.12 18.33
C TYR A 404 9.20 1.39 19.18
N LEU A 405 9.50 1.21 20.47
CA LEU A 405 9.70 2.32 21.42
C LEU A 405 10.84 3.24 20.98
N SER A 406 11.93 2.67 20.46
CA SER A 406 13.07 3.42 19.95
C SER A 406 12.67 4.29 18.74
N LEU A 407 11.92 3.74 17.76
CA LEU A 407 11.45 4.48 16.60
C LEU A 407 10.43 5.57 16.98
N LYS A 408 9.55 5.29 17.95
CA LYS A 408 8.56 6.24 18.44
C LYS A 408 9.18 7.41 19.20
N SER A 409 10.25 7.15 19.94
CA SER A 409 10.98 8.19 20.67
C SER A 409 11.82 9.06 19.73
N LYS A 410 12.51 8.42 18.77
CA LYS A 410 13.33 9.11 17.76
C LYS A 410 13.40 8.32 16.45
N PRO A 411 13.13 8.94 15.29
CA PRO A 411 13.09 8.24 14.01
C PRO A 411 14.48 7.94 13.43
N PHE A 412 15.47 7.67 14.29
CA PHE A 412 16.81 7.25 13.90
C PHE A 412 17.33 6.17 14.85
N VAL A 413 17.47 4.94 14.33
CA VAL A 413 17.90 3.76 15.08
C VAL A 413 19.09 3.11 14.39
N ILE A 414 20.06 2.66 15.19
CA ILE A 414 21.21 1.86 14.74
C ILE A 414 21.06 0.44 15.29
N LEU A 415 21.07 -0.55 14.40
CA LEU A 415 21.08 -1.97 14.75
C LEU A 415 22.52 -2.48 14.63
N ALA A 416 23.16 -2.79 15.74
CA ALA A 416 24.56 -3.19 15.82
C ALA A 416 24.71 -4.67 16.24
N GLY A 417 25.70 -5.38 15.72
CA GLY A 417 25.96 -6.77 16.09
C GLY A 417 26.80 -7.49 15.05
N THR A 418 27.12 -8.76 15.30
CA THR A 418 27.90 -9.60 14.37
C THR A 418 27.17 -9.80 13.03
N SER A 419 27.92 -10.07 11.96
CA SER A 419 27.34 -10.34 10.65
C SER A 419 26.42 -11.57 10.70
N GLY A 420 25.33 -11.55 9.92
CA GLY A 420 24.39 -12.68 9.81
C GLY A 420 23.37 -12.82 10.95
N THR A 421 23.32 -11.93 11.94
CA THR A 421 22.35 -11.98 13.07
C THR A 421 20.93 -11.54 12.73
N GLY A 422 20.66 -11.16 11.48
CA GLY A 422 19.29 -10.81 11.04
C GLY A 422 18.91 -9.33 11.20
N LYS A 423 19.86 -8.41 11.42
CA LYS A 423 19.61 -6.96 11.59
C LYS A 423 18.81 -6.36 10.44
N THR A 424 19.33 -6.44 9.22
CA THR A 424 18.66 -5.93 8.00
C THR A 424 17.32 -6.63 7.75
N ARG A 425 17.24 -7.92 8.12
CA ARG A 425 16.02 -8.69 7.99
C ARG A 425 14.92 -8.22 8.94
N LEU A 426 15.27 -7.87 10.18
CA LEU A 426 14.33 -7.28 11.13
C LEU A 426 13.70 -6.01 10.57
N VAL A 427 14.51 -5.08 10.06
CA VAL A 427 14.00 -3.81 9.48
C VAL A 427 12.99 -4.08 8.37
N LYS A 428 13.33 -4.99 7.45
CA LYS A 428 12.45 -5.36 6.34
C LYS A 428 11.15 -6.00 6.84
N LEU A 429 11.23 -6.98 7.74
CA LEU A 429 10.05 -7.69 8.23
C LEU A 429 9.16 -6.81 9.10
N PHE A 430 9.71 -5.92 9.90
CA PHE A 430 8.95 -4.94 10.66
C PHE A 430 8.23 -3.95 9.73
N ALA A 431 8.94 -3.41 8.73
CA ALA A 431 8.35 -2.54 7.72
C ALA A 431 7.22 -3.25 6.95
N GLU A 432 7.46 -4.48 6.49
CA GLU A 432 6.42 -5.30 5.83
C GLU A 432 5.22 -5.55 6.75
N ALA A 433 5.45 -5.85 8.03
CA ALA A 433 4.39 -6.10 9.01
C ALA A 433 3.48 -4.89 9.20
N VAL A 434 4.02 -3.67 9.18
CA VAL A 434 3.23 -2.42 9.26
C VAL A 434 2.72 -1.93 7.90
N GLY A 435 2.98 -2.67 6.82
CA GLY A 435 2.47 -2.41 5.47
C GLY A 435 3.38 -1.57 4.59
N ALA A 436 4.63 -1.32 4.97
CA ALA A 436 5.62 -0.63 4.15
C ALA A 436 6.49 -1.64 3.39
N THR A 437 6.40 -1.65 2.05
CA THR A 437 7.10 -2.59 1.19
C THR A 437 7.87 -1.86 0.07
N PRO A 438 8.84 -2.52 -0.59
CA PRO A 438 9.48 -1.96 -1.77
C PRO A 438 8.49 -1.68 -2.91
N GLU A 439 7.47 -2.53 -3.08
CA GLU A 439 6.49 -2.46 -4.16
C GLU A 439 5.57 -1.24 -4.05
N ASN A 440 5.19 -0.87 -2.82
CA ASN A 440 4.45 0.38 -2.59
C ASN A 440 5.36 1.59 -2.39
N GLY A 441 6.69 1.37 -2.38
CA GLY A 441 7.72 2.39 -2.29
C GLY A 441 7.81 3.06 -0.91
N ARG A 442 7.33 2.42 0.17
CA ARG A 442 7.44 2.90 1.55
C ARG A 442 8.61 2.25 2.32
N TYR A 443 9.29 1.30 1.72
CA TYR A 443 10.54 0.73 2.23
C TYR A 443 11.65 0.87 1.19
N LYS A 444 12.79 1.39 1.59
CA LYS A 444 13.98 1.48 0.74
C LYS A 444 15.22 1.05 1.51
N MET A 445 15.93 0.06 0.97
CA MET A 445 17.26 -0.33 1.46
C MET A 445 18.32 0.30 0.56
N VAL A 446 19.32 0.90 1.18
CA VAL A 446 20.44 1.57 0.51
C VAL A 446 21.73 1.02 1.09
N PRO A 447 22.51 0.25 0.33
CA PRO A 447 23.85 -0.17 0.75
C PRO A 447 24.76 1.05 0.76
N VAL A 448 25.43 1.29 1.88
CA VAL A 448 26.40 2.37 2.03
C VAL A 448 27.69 1.98 1.31
N ARG A 449 28.31 2.93 0.62
CA ARG A 449 29.55 2.70 -0.11
C ARG A 449 30.74 3.31 0.63
N PRO A 450 31.92 2.66 0.62
CA PRO A 450 33.12 3.17 1.31
C PRO A 450 33.63 4.53 0.81
N ASP A 451 33.25 4.91 -0.42
CA ASP A 451 33.65 6.15 -1.08
C ASP A 451 32.75 7.36 -0.72
N TRP A 452 31.69 7.17 0.03
CA TRP A 452 30.82 8.27 0.43
C TRP A 452 31.52 9.22 1.39
N SER A 453 31.52 10.50 1.07
CA SER A 453 32.28 11.51 1.77
C SER A 453 31.47 12.73 2.25
N ASP A 454 30.28 12.94 1.66
CA ASP A 454 29.39 14.06 2.03
C ASP A 454 27.92 13.74 1.71
N SER A 455 27.02 14.66 2.02
CA SER A 455 25.57 14.45 1.86
C SER A 455 25.08 14.43 0.40
N SER A 456 25.92 14.81 -0.56
CA SER A 456 25.58 14.80 -1.98
C SER A 456 25.34 13.37 -2.51
N ASP A 457 25.98 12.37 -1.93
CA ASP A 457 25.76 10.96 -2.23
C ASP A 457 24.30 10.52 -1.96
N LEU A 458 23.68 11.14 -0.95
CA LEU A 458 22.30 10.87 -0.58
C LEU A 458 21.29 11.73 -1.35
N PHE A 459 21.52 13.04 -1.42
CA PHE A 459 20.55 14.00 -1.92
C PHE A 459 20.79 14.43 -3.37
N GLY A 460 22.03 14.40 -3.83
CA GLY A 460 22.41 14.78 -5.18
C GLY A 460 23.39 15.95 -5.23
N HIS A 461 23.80 16.32 -6.43
CA HIS A 461 24.77 17.39 -6.68
C HIS A 461 24.53 18.03 -8.04
N MET A 462 25.18 19.18 -8.29
CA MET A 462 25.20 19.81 -9.59
C MET A 462 26.31 19.21 -10.46
N ASP A 463 25.98 18.82 -11.70
CA ASP A 463 27.00 18.42 -12.69
C ASP A 463 27.76 19.64 -13.27
N LEU A 464 28.78 19.39 -14.06
CA LEU A 464 29.59 20.44 -14.71
C LEU A 464 28.78 21.30 -15.71
N ASN A 465 27.61 20.81 -16.15
CA ASN A 465 26.76 21.50 -17.12
C ASN A 465 25.66 22.33 -16.39
N GLY A 466 25.61 22.30 -15.05
CA GLY A 466 24.61 23.00 -14.27
C GLY A 466 23.27 22.28 -14.18
N ASN A 467 23.24 20.96 -14.44
CA ASN A 467 22.06 20.13 -14.19
C ASN A 467 22.15 19.45 -12.82
N PHE A 468 21.04 19.34 -12.15
CA PHE A 468 20.98 18.63 -10.88
C PHE A 468 20.90 17.10 -11.10
N VAL A 469 21.87 16.40 -10.55
CA VAL A 469 21.89 14.93 -10.52
C VAL A 469 21.33 14.45 -9.18
N PRO A 470 20.12 13.86 -9.14
CA PRO A 470 19.51 13.43 -7.89
C PRO A 470 20.30 12.30 -7.23
N GLY A 471 20.45 12.38 -5.91
CA GLY A 471 21.10 11.37 -5.10
C GLY A 471 20.19 10.17 -4.79
N THR A 472 20.73 9.24 -4.01
CA THR A 472 20.12 7.92 -3.81
C THR A 472 18.76 7.99 -3.11
N ILE A 473 18.50 8.99 -2.23
CA ILE A 473 17.31 9.00 -1.38
C ILE A 473 16.36 10.17 -1.61
N ILE A 474 16.70 11.20 -2.40
CA ILE A 474 15.89 12.42 -2.52
C ILE A 474 14.46 12.14 -2.98
N ASP A 475 14.26 11.28 -3.99
CA ASP A 475 12.93 10.89 -4.47
C ASP A 475 12.12 10.16 -3.38
N PHE A 476 12.79 9.33 -2.56
CA PHE A 476 12.16 8.61 -1.46
C PHE A 476 11.71 9.55 -0.34
N VAL A 477 12.57 10.50 0.04
CA VAL A 477 12.25 11.52 1.04
C VAL A 477 11.09 12.41 0.56
N LYS A 478 11.13 12.83 -0.71
CA LYS A 478 10.05 13.63 -1.32
C LYS A 478 8.72 12.87 -1.35
N LYS A 479 8.76 11.57 -1.64
CA LYS A 479 7.56 10.72 -1.60
C LYS A 479 7.00 10.61 -0.18
N ALA A 480 7.85 10.43 0.84
CA ALA A 480 7.42 10.41 2.24
C ALA A 480 6.79 11.74 2.68
N GLU A 481 7.33 12.88 2.25
CA GLU A 481 6.76 14.21 2.52
C GLU A 481 5.35 14.36 1.94
N LEU A 482 5.15 13.89 0.70
CA LEU A 482 3.86 13.99 0.01
C LEU A 482 2.80 13.02 0.58
N ASP A 483 3.23 11.86 1.11
CA ASP A 483 2.37 10.84 1.71
C ASP A 483 2.57 10.81 3.24
N GLY A 484 2.17 11.88 3.92
CA GLY A 484 2.34 12.02 5.38
C GLY A 484 1.55 11.02 6.23
N SER A 485 0.62 10.26 5.64
CA SER A 485 -0.29 9.38 6.36
C SER A 485 0.32 8.03 6.78
N TYR A 486 1.35 7.57 6.09
CA TYR A 486 1.94 6.25 6.30
C TYR A 486 3.43 6.33 6.65
N PRO A 487 3.97 5.37 7.43
CA PRO A 487 5.38 5.32 7.74
C PRO A 487 6.23 4.90 6.54
N TYR A 488 7.37 5.54 6.38
CA TYR A 488 8.41 5.26 5.39
C TYR A 488 9.70 4.83 6.08
N PHE A 489 10.29 3.72 5.64
CA PHE A 489 11.49 3.15 6.24
C PHE A 489 12.67 3.23 5.29
N LEU A 490 13.69 3.97 5.68
CA LEU A 490 14.98 4.04 5.00
C LEU A 490 15.99 3.18 5.78
N CYS A 491 16.41 2.07 5.20
CA CYS A 491 17.43 1.20 5.76
C CYS A 491 18.78 1.51 5.10
N LEU A 492 19.73 2.02 5.87
CA LEU A 492 21.12 2.21 5.46
C LEU A 492 21.91 0.97 5.86
N ASP A 493 22.19 0.10 4.89
CA ASP A 493 22.85 -1.18 5.16
C ASP A 493 24.35 -0.99 5.23
N GLU A 494 24.98 -1.57 6.28
CA GLU A 494 26.40 -1.40 6.60
C GLU A 494 26.81 0.09 6.70
N MET A 495 26.03 0.86 7.47
CA MET A 495 26.14 2.32 7.48
C MET A 495 27.52 2.85 7.91
N ASN A 496 28.34 2.07 8.61
CA ASN A 496 29.68 2.43 9.06
C ASN A 496 30.82 2.04 8.09
N LEU A 497 30.50 1.61 6.86
CA LEU A 497 31.50 1.46 5.78
C LEU A 497 32.09 2.81 5.34
N ALA A 498 31.33 3.89 5.51
CA ALA A 498 31.79 5.27 5.36
C ALA A 498 31.61 6.02 6.68
N ARG A 499 32.23 7.20 6.82
CA ARG A 499 32.07 8.02 8.03
C ARG A 499 30.70 8.66 8.08
N VAL A 500 29.86 8.15 8.96
CA VAL A 500 28.46 8.53 9.11
C VAL A 500 28.28 10.03 9.36
N GLU A 501 29.13 10.64 10.17
CA GLU A 501 29.09 12.07 10.47
C GLU A 501 29.34 12.98 9.27
N TYR A 502 29.82 12.44 8.15
CA TYR A 502 30.04 13.21 6.91
C TYR A 502 28.88 13.05 5.94
N TYR A 503 28.62 11.86 5.44
CA TYR A 503 27.58 11.66 4.45
C TYR A 503 26.15 11.84 5.00
N LEU A 504 25.94 11.70 6.33
CA LEU A 504 24.65 11.92 6.99
C LEU A 504 24.56 13.28 7.70
N SER A 505 25.53 14.20 7.50
CA SER A 505 25.67 15.45 8.22
C SER A 505 24.41 16.30 8.25
N ASP A 506 23.72 16.40 7.11
CA ASP A 506 22.51 17.23 6.97
C ASP A 506 21.33 16.64 7.74
N ILE A 507 21.11 15.33 7.61
CA ILE A 507 20.07 14.62 8.39
C ILE A 507 20.36 14.76 9.90
N LEU A 508 21.62 14.54 10.32
CA LEU A 508 22.01 14.68 11.73
C LEU A 508 21.80 16.10 12.27
N SER A 509 21.96 17.11 11.42
CA SER A 509 21.73 18.50 11.81
C SER A 509 20.24 18.81 11.87
N VAL A 510 19.49 18.43 10.84
CA VAL A 510 18.07 18.78 10.68
C VAL A 510 17.17 18.03 11.65
N ILE A 511 17.51 16.79 12.04
CA ILE A 511 16.74 16.00 13.02
C ILE A 511 16.60 16.71 14.38
N GLU A 512 17.52 17.60 14.71
CA GLU A 512 17.50 18.40 15.93
C GLU A 512 16.67 19.68 15.83
N THR A 513 16.26 20.06 14.64
CA THR A 513 15.45 21.26 14.39
C THR A 513 13.95 20.97 14.35
N ARG A 514 13.58 19.73 14.67
CA ARG A 514 12.16 19.32 14.71
C ARG A 514 11.43 20.08 15.81
N ASP A 515 10.26 20.60 15.46
CA ASP A 515 9.39 21.35 16.37
C ASP A 515 7.92 21.08 16.01
N PHE A 516 7.02 21.19 16.99
CA PHE A 516 5.58 21.11 16.73
C PHE A 516 5.07 22.47 16.23
N LYS A 517 4.52 22.46 15.01
CA LYS A 517 3.85 23.63 14.42
C LYS A 517 2.57 23.16 13.75
N ASP A 518 1.47 23.80 14.06
CA ASP A 518 0.16 23.52 13.48
C ASP A 518 -0.26 22.03 13.57
N GLY A 519 0.02 21.36 14.72
CA GLY A 519 -0.32 19.96 14.96
C GLY A 519 0.58 18.93 14.24
N ARG A 520 1.64 19.38 13.54
CA ARG A 520 2.59 18.53 12.81
C ARG A 520 4.03 18.79 13.28
N ILE A 521 4.87 17.76 13.15
CA ILE A 521 6.30 17.91 13.36
C ILE A 521 6.91 18.48 12.08
N GLN A 522 7.48 19.68 12.19
CA GLN A 522 8.22 20.32 11.11
C GLN A 522 9.70 20.40 11.45
N SER A 523 10.56 20.46 10.45
CA SER A 523 12.01 20.65 10.58
C SER A 523 12.49 21.78 9.70
N SER A 524 13.72 22.23 9.93
CA SER A 524 14.45 22.97 8.91
C SER A 524 14.59 22.15 7.64
N PRO A 525 14.73 22.78 6.45
CA PRO A 525 14.90 22.02 5.22
C PRO A 525 16.22 21.25 5.21
N LEU A 526 16.17 20.02 4.70
CA LEU A 526 17.35 19.24 4.30
C LEU A 526 17.96 19.83 3.03
N ILE A 527 17.09 20.26 2.12
CA ILE A 527 17.42 20.87 0.83
C ILE A 527 16.52 22.07 0.61
N ASP A 528 17.07 23.18 0.19
CA ASP A 528 16.36 24.38 -0.23
C ASP A 528 16.59 24.71 -1.71
N HIS A 529 15.96 25.77 -2.21
CA HIS A 529 16.06 26.16 -3.61
C HIS A 529 17.49 26.49 -4.08
N THR A 530 18.40 26.89 -3.18
CA THR A 530 19.79 27.21 -3.55
C THR A 530 20.58 25.98 -3.93
N TYR A 531 20.14 24.80 -3.50
CA TYR A 531 20.80 23.53 -3.78
C TYR A 531 20.76 23.13 -5.27
N TYR A 532 19.75 23.60 -6.00
CA TYR A 532 19.53 23.27 -7.40
C TYR A 532 20.23 24.27 -8.36
N GLY A 533 20.95 25.26 -7.85
CA GLY A 533 21.68 26.23 -8.65
C GLY A 533 20.80 26.87 -9.73
N THR A 534 21.15 26.67 -11.00
CA THR A 534 20.41 27.19 -12.17
C THR A 534 19.39 26.23 -12.74
N ASP A 535 19.29 25.01 -12.23
CA ASP A 535 18.33 23.99 -12.71
C ASP A 535 16.91 24.27 -12.18
N THR A 536 16.15 25.06 -12.94
CA THR A 536 14.77 25.42 -12.61
C THR A 536 13.82 24.23 -12.69
N ALA A 537 14.13 23.18 -13.48
CA ALA A 537 13.32 21.98 -13.59
C ALA A 537 13.45 21.13 -12.32
N ALA A 538 14.68 20.95 -11.81
CA ALA A 538 14.91 20.27 -10.54
C ALA A 538 14.29 21.07 -9.36
N ALA A 539 14.47 22.38 -9.34
CA ALA A 539 13.85 23.27 -8.35
C ALA A 539 12.31 23.17 -8.35
N GLY A 540 11.70 23.06 -9.54
CA GLY A 540 10.26 22.83 -9.69
C GLY A 540 9.79 21.43 -9.25
N ARG A 541 10.63 20.41 -9.48
CA ARG A 541 10.32 19.02 -9.11
C ARG A 541 10.40 18.77 -7.60
N TYR A 542 11.46 19.22 -6.97
CA TYR A 542 11.75 18.89 -5.58
C TYR A 542 11.36 20.02 -4.60
N GLY A 543 11.55 21.27 -5.00
CA GLY A 543 11.27 22.43 -4.14
C GLY A 543 12.12 22.44 -2.87
N THR A 544 11.53 22.87 -1.79
CA THR A 544 12.12 22.75 -0.43
C THR A 544 11.75 21.37 0.13
N VAL A 545 12.74 20.61 0.60
CA VAL A 545 12.56 19.27 1.14
C VAL A 545 12.89 19.26 2.63
N PRO A 546 11.90 19.20 3.55
CA PRO A 546 12.13 19.04 4.99
C PRO A 546 12.46 17.58 5.33
N LEU A 547 12.77 17.29 6.59
CA LEU A 547 12.78 15.91 7.11
C LEU A 547 11.33 15.53 7.45
N PRO A 548 10.69 14.62 6.70
CA PRO A 548 9.30 14.24 6.93
C PRO A 548 9.10 13.57 8.29
N GLU A 549 8.00 13.85 8.99
CA GLU A 549 7.69 13.26 10.29
C GLU A 549 7.40 11.76 10.26
N ASN A 550 7.13 11.22 9.07
CA ASN A 550 6.83 9.81 8.81
C ASN A 550 8.03 9.04 8.21
N LEU A 551 9.21 9.64 8.17
CA LEU A 551 10.43 9.00 7.69
C LEU A 551 11.23 8.44 8.86
N TYR A 552 11.41 7.12 8.89
CA TYR A 552 12.19 6.39 9.88
C TYR A 552 13.49 5.88 9.26
N ILE A 553 14.61 6.28 9.84
CA ILE A 553 15.95 5.96 9.34
C ILE A 553 16.55 4.88 10.24
N ILE A 554 16.95 3.77 9.66
CA ILE A 554 17.56 2.66 10.38
C ILE A 554 18.89 2.32 9.72
N GLY A 555 19.98 2.35 10.50
CA GLY A 555 21.28 1.90 10.05
C GLY A 555 21.61 0.52 10.59
N THR A 556 22.13 -0.37 9.74
CA THR A 556 22.71 -1.65 10.21
C THR A 556 24.24 -1.54 10.29
N VAL A 557 24.83 -2.22 11.26
CA VAL A 557 26.25 -2.15 11.55
C VAL A 557 26.78 -3.55 11.89
N ASN A 558 27.87 -3.94 11.22
CA ASN A 558 28.63 -5.13 11.54
C ASN A 558 29.78 -4.76 12.50
N MET A 559 29.76 -5.36 13.72
CA MET A 559 30.76 -5.06 14.75
C MET A 559 32.03 -5.90 14.61
N ASP A 560 31.99 -6.96 13.83
CA ASP A 560 33.05 -7.92 13.54
C ASP A 560 33.93 -7.53 12.34
N GLU A 561 33.67 -6.42 11.71
CA GLU A 561 34.41 -5.91 10.54
C GLU A 561 35.20 -4.66 10.89
N THR A 562 36.35 -4.45 10.19
CA THR A 562 37.14 -3.23 10.29
C THR A 562 36.46 -2.06 9.58
N THR A 563 35.60 -1.37 10.31
CA THR A 563 34.77 -0.26 9.83
C THR A 563 35.04 1.02 10.62
N PHE A 564 34.44 2.14 10.22
CA PHE A 564 34.62 3.39 10.94
C PHE A 564 33.85 3.38 12.28
N PRO A 565 34.49 3.82 13.40
CA PRO A 565 33.80 3.97 14.68
C PRO A 565 32.82 5.15 14.63
N PHE A 566 31.77 5.06 15.42
CA PHE A 566 30.80 6.17 15.53
C PHE A 566 31.34 7.32 16.39
N SER A 567 31.16 8.53 15.89
CA SER A 567 31.37 9.73 16.69
C SER A 567 30.22 9.91 17.70
N ARG A 568 30.51 10.61 18.81
CA ARG A 568 29.45 10.98 19.78
C ARG A 568 28.31 11.77 19.15
N LYS A 569 28.59 12.53 18.07
CA LYS A 569 27.58 13.29 17.34
C LYS A 569 26.48 12.41 16.72
N VAL A 570 26.83 11.20 16.28
CA VAL A 570 25.90 10.20 15.74
C VAL A 570 25.16 9.52 16.90
N LEU A 571 25.87 9.00 17.89
CA LEU A 571 25.31 8.25 19.02
C LEU A 571 24.33 9.08 19.87
N ASP A 572 24.56 10.38 19.99
CA ASP A 572 23.65 11.31 20.69
C ASP A 572 22.31 11.49 19.97
N ARG A 573 22.24 11.11 18.68
CA ARG A 573 21.06 11.32 17.81
C ARG A 573 20.36 10.04 17.41
N ALA A 574 20.94 8.88 17.68
CA ALA A 574 20.37 7.58 17.38
C ALA A 574 20.09 6.77 18.65
N ASN A 575 19.15 5.87 18.60
CA ASN A 575 19.01 4.76 19.56
C ASN A 575 19.77 3.58 19.00
N THR A 576 20.66 2.96 19.81
CA THR A 576 21.53 1.87 19.37
C THR A 576 21.07 0.55 19.97
N ILE A 577 20.52 -0.35 19.15
CA ILE A 577 20.06 -1.67 19.60
C ILE A 577 21.12 -2.71 19.24
N GLU A 578 21.60 -3.44 20.24
CA GLU A 578 22.59 -4.50 20.05
C GLU A 578 21.92 -5.85 19.76
N PHE A 579 22.40 -6.53 18.72
CA PHE A 579 22.02 -7.89 18.34
C PHE A 579 23.09 -8.86 18.80
N SER A 580 23.00 -9.27 20.05
CA SER A 580 24.00 -10.16 20.68
C SER A 580 23.55 -11.62 20.73
N PHE A 581 22.27 -11.87 20.58
CA PHE A 581 21.68 -13.21 20.71
C PHE A 581 21.19 -13.74 19.36
N VAL A 582 21.51 -14.99 19.06
CA VAL A 582 20.98 -15.74 17.91
C VAL A 582 20.52 -17.10 18.40
N ASP A 583 19.23 -17.38 18.30
CA ASP A 583 18.71 -18.73 18.48
C ASP A 583 18.93 -19.52 17.19
N LEU A 584 19.79 -20.52 17.25
CA LEU A 584 20.10 -21.41 16.12
C LEU A 584 19.12 -22.58 16.01
N MET A 585 18.18 -22.74 16.96
CA MET A 585 17.18 -23.80 16.88
C MET A 585 16.07 -23.43 15.93
N PRO A 586 15.81 -24.23 14.89
CA PRO A 586 14.73 -23.93 13.95
C PRO A 586 13.37 -24.15 14.63
N ASN A 587 12.51 -23.15 14.57
CA ASN A 587 11.15 -23.26 15.06
C ASN A 587 10.20 -23.59 13.90
N PHE A 588 9.88 -24.88 13.72
CA PHE A 588 8.95 -25.36 12.68
C PHE A 588 7.47 -25.24 13.08
N GLU A 589 7.17 -25.02 14.37
CA GLU A 589 5.81 -24.97 14.88
C GLU A 589 5.07 -23.66 14.48
N THR A 590 5.81 -22.61 14.13
CA THR A 590 5.23 -21.31 13.73
C THR A 590 4.77 -21.25 12.28
N VAL A 591 5.09 -22.25 11.45
CA VAL A 591 4.63 -22.31 10.06
C VAL A 591 3.23 -22.95 10.03
N THR A 592 2.24 -22.24 10.52
CA THR A 592 0.83 -22.65 10.39
C THR A 592 0.32 -22.32 8.98
N SER A 593 -0.66 -23.07 8.50
CA SER A 593 -1.31 -22.91 7.19
C SER A 593 -1.98 -21.55 6.97
N ASN A 594 -2.11 -20.73 8.01
CA ASN A 594 -2.62 -19.35 8.00
C ASN A 594 -1.52 -18.37 8.40
N SER A 595 -0.67 -17.96 7.46
CA SER A 595 0.30 -16.89 7.70
C SER A 595 -0.42 -15.58 8.04
N PRO A 596 -0.07 -14.90 9.16
CA PRO A 596 -0.62 -13.60 9.49
C PRO A 596 -0.41 -12.62 8.33
N GLN A 597 -1.40 -11.80 8.05
CA GLN A 597 -1.26 -10.77 7.01
C GLN A 597 -0.56 -9.53 7.59
N ALA A 598 0.22 -8.88 6.73
CA ALA A 598 0.75 -7.57 7.04
C ALA A 598 -0.37 -6.58 7.36
N LEU A 599 -0.16 -5.76 8.35
CA LEU A 599 -1.02 -4.63 8.70
C LEU A 599 -0.81 -3.51 7.66
N ASN A 600 -1.67 -2.50 7.67
CA ASN A 600 -1.43 -1.26 6.92
C ASN A 600 -1.66 -0.10 7.87
N LEU A 601 -0.67 0.15 8.72
CA LEU A 601 -0.77 1.10 9.82
C LEU A 601 -0.51 2.53 9.35
N HIS A 602 -1.27 3.47 9.90
CA HIS A 602 -1.01 4.89 9.75
C HIS A 602 0.23 5.31 10.55
N ASN A 603 0.84 6.43 10.16
CA ASN A 603 2.02 6.97 10.82
C ASN A 603 1.80 7.31 12.31
N THR A 604 0.57 7.53 12.73
CA THR A 604 0.19 7.73 14.14
C THR A 604 0.71 6.63 15.06
N PHE A 605 0.82 5.40 14.56
CA PHE A 605 1.40 4.26 15.28
C PHE A 605 2.84 4.51 15.72
N LEU A 606 3.67 5.10 14.86
CA LEU A 606 5.09 5.36 15.10
C LEU A 606 5.43 6.84 15.35
N LYS A 607 4.50 7.75 15.10
CA LYS A 607 4.74 9.20 15.25
C LYS A 607 5.23 9.53 16.65
N THR A 608 6.30 10.33 16.72
CA THR A 608 6.86 10.87 17.97
C THR A 608 5.81 11.75 18.68
N GLU A 609 5.59 11.50 19.97
CA GLU A 609 4.60 12.25 20.77
C GLU A 609 5.22 13.45 21.49
N PHE A 610 6.49 13.39 21.85
CA PHE A 610 7.18 14.41 22.61
C PHE A 610 8.47 14.84 21.91
N LEU A 611 8.71 16.14 21.85
CA LEU A 611 9.97 16.73 21.38
C LEU A 611 10.68 17.54 22.46
N LEU A 612 9.93 18.02 23.44
CA LEU A 612 10.45 18.80 24.58
C LEU A 612 9.90 18.24 25.89
N LEU A 613 10.72 18.25 26.93
CA LEU A 613 10.32 17.78 28.25
C LEU A 613 9.16 18.57 28.85
N SER A 614 9.00 19.84 28.47
CA SER A 614 7.88 20.70 28.88
C SER A 614 6.52 20.19 28.42
N GLN A 615 6.47 19.38 27.38
CA GLN A 615 5.25 18.75 26.85
C GLN A 615 4.79 17.56 27.71
N CYS A 616 5.63 17.08 28.62
CA CYS A 616 5.35 15.97 29.52
C CYS A 616 4.90 16.45 30.92
N SER A 617 4.30 17.64 31.03
CA SER A 617 3.91 18.24 32.32
C SER A 617 2.89 17.42 33.10
N GLU A 618 2.01 16.72 32.42
CA GLU A 618 1.00 15.83 33.02
C GLU A 618 1.64 14.60 33.70
N GLU A 619 2.78 14.15 33.22
CA GLU A 619 3.58 13.03 33.74
C GLU A 619 4.75 13.49 34.65
N SER A 620 4.65 14.66 35.26
CA SER A 620 5.75 15.34 36.00
C SER A 620 6.37 14.48 37.11
N GLU A 621 5.60 13.64 37.78
CA GLU A 621 6.09 12.72 38.81
C GLU A 621 6.98 11.64 38.23
N SER A 622 6.54 10.98 37.15
CA SER A 622 7.32 9.98 36.43
C SER A 622 8.58 10.55 35.82
N VAL A 623 8.46 11.73 35.17
CA VAL A 623 9.59 12.47 34.62
C VAL A 623 10.64 12.76 35.71
N SER A 624 10.20 13.25 36.89
CA SER A 624 11.09 13.52 38.02
C SER A 624 11.79 12.27 38.52
N GLY A 625 11.07 11.15 38.65
CA GLY A 625 11.60 9.83 39.03
C GLY A 625 12.69 9.36 38.07
N TYR A 626 12.44 9.37 36.80
CA TYR A 626 13.41 8.98 35.75
C TYR A 626 14.63 9.92 35.72
N CYS A 627 14.41 11.23 35.83
CA CYS A 627 15.51 12.20 35.92
C CYS A 627 16.41 11.98 37.15
N LEU A 628 15.83 11.64 38.30
CA LEU A 628 16.62 11.33 39.52
C LEU A 628 17.50 10.08 39.34
N GLU A 629 16.97 9.04 38.70
CA GLU A 629 17.76 7.83 38.41
C GLU A 629 18.88 8.14 37.39
N LEU A 630 18.59 8.86 36.33
CA LEU A 630 19.58 9.32 35.36
C LEU A 630 20.65 10.24 35.99
N GLN A 631 20.29 11.03 36.99
CA GLN A 631 21.25 11.88 37.71
C GLN A 631 22.26 11.05 38.51
N LYS A 632 21.85 9.94 39.13
CA LYS A 632 22.75 9.00 39.79
C LYS A 632 23.75 8.39 38.79
N ILE A 633 23.25 7.91 37.66
CA ILE A 633 24.05 7.36 36.56
C ILE A 633 25.04 8.43 36.05
N ASN A 634 24.58 9.63 35.82
CA ASN A 634 25.38 10.73 35.27
C ASN A 634 26.52 11.17 36.18
N LYS A 635 26.33 11.09 37.53
CA LYS A 635 27.39 11.33 38.50
C LYS A 635 28.52 10.30 38.37
N ILE A 636 28.18 9.03 38.10
CA ILE A 636 29.17 7.97 37.87
C ILE A 636 29.94 8.25 36.57
N LEU A 637 29.22 8.60 35.50
CA LEU A 637 29.80 8.90 34.18
C LEU A 637 30.76 10.11 34.20
N GLN A 638 30.51 11.08 35.07
CA GLN A 638 31.40 12.26 35.23
C GLN A 638 32.82 11.91 35.60
N GLN A 639 33.06 10.78 36.30
CA GLN A 639 34.41 10.34 36.71
C GLN A 639 35.35 10.10 35.53
N ALA A 640 34.77 9.77 34.34
CA ALA A 640 35.55 9.51 33.12
C ALA A 640 35.17 10.49 31.98
N ASN A 641 34.56 11.66 32.28
CA ASN A 641 34.06 12.62 31.28
C ASN A 641 33.12 12.01 30.23
N ALA A 642 32.36 10.99 30.63
CA ALA A 642 31.39 10.30 29.75
C ALA A 642 29.94 10.74 30.00
N HIS A 643 29.72 11.77 30.82
CA HIS A 643 28.38 12.26 31.18
C HIS A 643 27.54 12.64 29.98
N VAL A 644 26.22 12.53 30.14
CA VAL A 644 25.22 12.85 29.10
C VAL A 644 24.61 14.23 29.32
N GLY A 645 24.17 14.87 28.24
CA GLY A 645 23.52 16.16 28.27
C GLY A 645 21.98 16.05 28.24
N TYR A 646 21.33 17.21 28.19
CA TYR A 646 19.87 17.32 28.22
C TYR A 646 19.17 16.52 27.11
N ARG A 647 19.71 16.51 25.89
CA ARG A 647 19.14 15.76 24.76
C ARG A 647 18.98 14.28 25.07
N VAL A 648 20.06 13.64 25.53
CA VAL A 648 20.04 12.19 25.85
C VAL A 648 19.09 11.93 27.01
N ARG A 649 19.07 12.82 28.05
CA ARG A 649 18.08 12.73 29.11
C ARG A 649 16.65 12.74 28.58
N ASP A 650 16.32 13.72 27.72
CA ASP A 650 14.96 13.89 27.21
C ASP A 650 14.52 12.69 26.38
N GLU A 651 15.39 12.18 25.50
CA GLU A 651 15.10 10.99 24.69
C GLU A 651 14.87 9.73 25.54
N ILE A 652 15.68 9.50 26.58
CA ILE A 652 15.48 8.40 27.54
C ILE A 652 14.13 8.56 28.24
N VAL A 653 13.81 9.76 28.71
CA VAL A 653 12.52 10.02 29.38
C VAL A 653 11.35 9.77 28.44
N PHE A 654 11.42 10.20 27.17
CA PHE A 654 10.35 9.97 26.21
C PHE A 654 10.16 8.47 25.90
N TYR A 655 11.25 7.70 25.81
CA TYR A 655 11.19 6.26 25.68
C TYR A 655 10.48 5.61 26.88
N LEU A 656 10.87 5.99 28.09
CA LEU A 656 10.30 5.45 29.33
C LEU A 656 8.82 5.84 29.53
N LEU A 657 8.43 7.07 29.15
CA LEU A 657 7.05 7.51 29.19
C LEU A 657 6.17 6.74 28.17
N ASN A 658 6.68 6.55 26.95
CA ASN A 658 5.98 5.72 25.95
C ASN A 658 5.85 4.27 26.44
N ASN A 659 6.90 3.71 27.06
CA ASN A 659 6.81 2.37 27.63
C ASN A 659 5.80 2.29 28.77
N LYS A 660 5.76 3.27 29.66
CA LYS A 660 4.77 3.35 30.75
C LYS A 660 3.35 3.45 30.18
N LYS A 661 3.13 4.31 29.20
CA LYS A 661 1.83 4.52 28.52
C LYS A 661 1.30 3.24 27.87
N TYR A 662 2.16 2.46 27.22
CA TYR A 662 1.74 1.27 26.46
C TYR A 662 1.99 -0.07 27.17
N GLY A 663 2.65 -0.08 28.32
CA GLY A 663 2.87 -1.28 29.13
C GLY A 663 3.59 -2.42 28.39
N LEU A 664 4.54 -2.09 27.48
CA LEU A 664 5.17 -3.06 26.58
C LEU A 664 6.26 -3.87 27.28
N LEU A 665 7.11 -3.20 28.06
CA LEU A 665 8.21 -3.78 28.82
C LEU A 665 8.06 -3.43 30.30
N SER A 666 8.68 -4.20 31.19
CA SER A 666 8.80 -3.77 32.58
C SER A 666 9.65 -2.49 32.67
N GLU A 667 9.45 -1.67 33.70
CA GLU A 667 10.25 -0.44 33.89
C GLU A 667 11.75 -0.75 34.01
N GLU A 668 12.09 -1.87 34.67
CA GLU A 668 13.48 -2.32 34.78
C GLU A 668 14.07 -2.66 33.40
N GLN A 669 13.34 -3.41 32.55
CA GLN A 669 13.78 -3.74 31.19
C GLN A 669 13.88 -2.49 30.31
N ALA A 670 12.93 -1.57 30.38
CA ALA A 670 12.96 -0.34 29.60
C ALA A 670 14.17 0.55 29.94
N MET A 671 14.49 0.69 31.21
CA MET A 671 15.69 1.43 31.67
C MET A 671 16.98 0.69 31.29
N ASP A 672 17.03 -0.65 31.39
CA ASP A 672 18.15 -1.47 30.96
C ASP A 672 18.43 -1.27 29.45
N ASN A 673 17.39 -1.30 28.63
CA ASN A 673 17.51 -1.01 27.20
C ASN A 673 18.10 0.40 26.95
N GLU A 674 17.65 1.42 27.67
CA GLU A 674 18.15 2.79 27.50
C GLU A 674 19.61 2.94 27.95
N LEU A 675 20.03 2.20 28.98
CA LEU A 675 21.46 2.13 29.37
C LEU A 675 22.29 1.51 28.22
N MET A 676 21.81 0.41 27.65
CA MET A 676 22.44 -0.26 26.51
C MET A 676 22.48 0.62 25.26
N GLN A 677 21.43 1.41 25.00
CA GLN A 677 21.27 2.17 23.76
C GLN A 677 21.93 3.56 23.78
N LYS A 678 21.88 4.25 24.90
CA LYS A 678 22.28 5.66 25.00
C LYS A 678 23.51 5.92 25.86
N ILE A 679 23.81 5.06 26.84
CA ILE A 679 24.86 5.28 27.78
C ILE A 679 26.10 4.46 27.42
N LEU A 680 26.02 3.15 27.38
CA LEU A 680 27.17 2.26 27.18
C LEU A 680 27.87 2.44 25.83
N PRO A 681 27.17 2.70 24.68
CA PRO A 681 27.82 2.86 23.38
C PRO A 681 28.83 4.01 23.31
N ARG A 682 28.74 4.95 24.22
CA ARG A 682 29.62 6.14 24.32
C ARG A 682 30.89 5.91 25.12
N ILE A 683 30.99 4.76 25.82
CA ILE A 683 32.07 4.45 26.74
C ILE A 683 33.17 3.71 26.00
N GLN A 684 34.36 4.31 26.00
CA GLN A 684 35.59 3.69 25.52
C GLN A 684 36.82 4.31 26.19
N GLY A 685 37.90 3.58 26.27
CA GLY A 685 39.16 4.12 26.75
C GLY A 685 40.04 3.08 27.49
N SER A 686 41.25 3.55 27.87
CA SER A 686 42.28 2.75 28.54
C SER A 686 42.67 3.28 29.91
N SER A 687 42.00 4.34 30.41
CA SER A 687 42.35 4.94 31.71
C SER A 687 41.73 4.20 32.89
N LEU A 688 42.40 4.22 34.05
CA LEU A 688 41.86 3.65 35.26
C LEU A 688 40.52 4.30 35.68
N SER A 689 40.32 5.56 35.32
CA SER A 689 39.03 6.25 35.56
C SER A 689 37.87 5.60 34.79
N VAL A 690 38.11 5.08 33.56
CA VAL A 690 37.13 4.32 32.81
C VAL A 690 36.79 2.99 33.47
N LYS A 691 37.84 2.25 33.97
CA LYS A 691 37.62 1.02 34.72
C LYS A 691 36.80 1.27 35.98
N THR A 692 37.18 2.30 36.76
CA THR A 692 36.46 2.67 37.99
C THR A 692 34.99 3.03 37.71
N MET A 693 34.76 3.85 36.71
CA MET A 693 33.40 4.23 36.28
C MET A 693 32.56 3.00 35.88
N LEU A 694 33.09 2.08 35.07
CA LEU A 694 32.41 0.84 34.70
C LEU A 694 32.12 -0.04 35.92
N CYS A 695 33.03 -0.13 36.87
CA CYS A 695 32.80 -0.86 38.11
C CYS A 695 31.67 -0.26 38.96
N GLU A 696 31.59 1.06 39.07
CA GLU A 696 30.50 1.73 39.77
C GLU A 696 29.14 1.59 39.01
N LEU A 697 29.15 1.62 37.67
CA LEU A 697 27.96 1.32 36.86
C LEU A 697 27.51 -0.13 37.06
N PHE A 698 28.44 -1.11 37.07
CA PHE A 698 28.12 -2.50 37.36
C PHE A 698 27.45 -2.64 38.73
N LYS A 699 28.00 -1.99 39.77
CA LYS A 699 27.41 -1.98 41.09
C LYS A 699 25.96 -1.52 41.09
N LEU A 700 25.65 -0.42 40.40
CA LEU A 700 24.30 0.10 40.26
C LEU A 700 23.40 -0.88 39.50
N CYS A 701 23.86 -1.44 38.38
CA CYS A 701 23.10 -2.40 37.58
C CYS A 701 22.85 -3.72 38.29
N ALA A 702 23.83 -4.19 39.10
CA ALA A 702 23.73 -5.44 39.82
C ALA A 702 23.02 -5.34 41.20
N GLY A 703 22.41 -4.20 41.54
CA GLY A 703 21.71 -3.99 42.80
C GLY A 703 22.64 -3.84 43.97
N ASP A 704 23.53 -2.83 43.93
CA ASP A 704 24.51 -2.46 44.97
C ASP A 704 25.50 -3.56 45.38
N TYR A 705 26.07 -4.22 44.38
CA TYR A 705 27.06 -5.28 44.58
C TYR A 705 28.46 -4.72 44.89
N ASP A 706 28.96 -5.01 46.10
CA ASP A 706 30.27 -4.57 46.60
C ASP A 706 31.30 -5.72 46.70
N GLY A 707 31.14 -6.80 45.96
CA GLY A 707 31.96 -8.02 46.10
C GLY A 707 33.38 -7.93 45.54
N TYR A 708 33.87 -6.74 45.09
CA TYR A 708 35.20 -6.55 44.50
C TYR A 708 35.84 -5.22 44.90
N GLN A 709 37.14 -5.13 44.71
CA GLN A 709 37.91 -3.88 44.80
C GLN A 709 38.46 -3.54 43.42
N VAL A 710 38.30 -2.30 42.96
CA VAL A 710 38.64 -1.84 41.60
C VAL A 710 40.13 -2.02 41.26
N GLN A 711 41.00 -1.95 42.28
CA GLN A 711 42.45 -2.07 42.12
C GLN A 711 42.93 -3.53 41.95
N ASN A 712 42.06 -4.51 42.17
CA ASN A 712 42.44 -5.92 42.02
C ASN A 712 42.41 -6.33 40.55
N ASP A 713 43.35 -7.20 40.16
CA ASP A 713 43.23 -7.96 38.91
C ASP A 713 42.11 -8.99 39.08
N ASN A 714 41.40 -9.31 37.96
CA ASN A 714 40.27 -10.26 37.91
C ASN A 714 38.96 -9.74 38.51
N VAL A 715 38.66 -8.47 38.37
CA VAL A 715 37.35 -7.91 38.75
C VAL A 715 36.23 -8.51 37.89
N SER A 716 36.48 -8.76 36.61
CA SER A 716 35.56 -9.42 35.69
C SER A 716 35.11 -10.80 36.15
N ASP A 717 36.02 -11.63 36.70
CA ASP A 717 35.67 -12.95 37.24
C ASP A 717 34.68 -12.88 38.40
N LYS A 718 34.79 -11.86 39.25
CA LYS A 718 33.87 -11.64 40.38
C LYS A 718 32.51 -11.15 39.89
N MET A 719 32.50 -10.29 38.87
CA MET A 719 31.28 -9.84 38.20
C MET A 719 30.56 -11.01 37.53
N SER A 720 31.28 -11.87 36.78
CA SER A 720 30.73 -13.08 36.16
C SER A 720 30.13 -14.04 37.21
N LYS A 721 30.76 -14.20 38.36
CA LYS A 721 30.21 -15.03 39.46
C LYS A 721 28.92 -14.43 40.01
N ALA A 722 28.87 -13.10 40.19
CA ALA A 722 27.65 -12.41 40.62
C ALA A 722 26.48 -12.53 39.63
N LEU A 723 26.78 -12.48 38.33
CA LEU A 723 25.79 -12.64 37.27
C LEU A 723 25.23 -14.07 37.16
N ARG A 724 26.03 -15.09 37.55
CA ARG A 724 25.62 -16.50 37.57
C ARG A 724 24.89 -16.92 38.84
N ASP A 725 24.88 -16.08 39.87
CA ASP A 725 24.17 -16.37 41.12
C ASP A 725 22.68 -16.20 40.94
N THR A 726 21.94 -17.31 40.82
CA THR A 726 20.50 -17.37 40.63
C THR A 726 19.68 -16.82 41.80
N ASN A 727 20.29 -16.71 42.98
CA ASN A 727 19.63 -16.15 44.17
C ASN A 727 19.66 -14.62 44.19
N ARG A 728 20.40 -14.01 43.26
CA ARG A 728 20.55 -12.56 43.19
C ARG A 728 19.63 -11.96 42.15
N LYS A 729 18.84 -10.96 42.53
CA LYS A 729 18.08 -10.13 41.59
C LYS A 729 19.04 -9.09 41.00
N ILE A 730 19.33 -9.18 39.71
CA ILE A 730 20.05 -8.17 38.95
C ILE A 730 19.03 -7.15 38.42
N LYS A 731 19.24 -5.87 38.73
CA LYS A 731 18.28 -4.79 38.37
C LYS A 731 18.28 -4.52 36.89
N TYR A 732 19.45 -4.33 36.27
CA TYR A 732 19.65 -4.07 34.85
C TYR A 732 20.59 -5.12 34.28
N ARG A 733 20.03 -6.24 33.87
CA ARG A 733 20.77 -7.46 33.56
C ARG A 733 21.65 -7.35 32.35
N HIS A 734 21.09 -6.87 31.21
CA HIS A 734 21.83 -6.76 29.94
C HIS A 734 22.99 -5.76 30.06
N SER A 735 22.73 -4.63 30.72
CA SER A 735 23.78 -3.64 31.00
C SER A 735 24.88 -4.22 31.91
N ALA A 736 24.53 -4.99 32.94
CA ALA A 736 25.53 -5.61 33.82
C ALA A 736 26.38 -6.63 33.07
N GLU A 737 25.77 -7.47 32.21
CA GLU A 737 26.50 -8.45 31.38
C GLU A 737 27.44 -7.75 30.38
N LYS A 738 26.97 -6.66 29.74
CA LYS A 738 27.80 -5.87 28.82
C LYS A 738 28.98 -5.19 29.55
N ILE A 739 28.72 -4.62 30.71
CA ILE A 739 29.78 -3.99 31.54
C ILE A 739 30.82 -5.00 31.96
N GLU A 740 30.41 -6.22 32.38
CA GLU A 740 31.35 -7.31 32.72
C GLU A 740 32.26 -7.62 31.53
N LEU A 741 31.70 -7.78 30.32
CA LEU A 741 32.45 -8.00 29.09
C LEU A 741 33.44 -6.85 28.81
N MET A 742 33.01 -5.61 29.00
CA MET A 742 33.86 -4.42 28.81
C MET A 742 35.02 -4.37 29.83
N ILE A 743 34.77 -4.77 31.09
CA ILE A 743 35.82 -4.86 32.13
C ILE A 743 36.79 -5.99 31.81
N ARG A 744 36.31 -7.14 31.36
CA ARG A 744 37.17 -8.27 30.97
C ARG A 744 38.13 -7.84 29.84
N ARG A 745 37.64 -7.20 28.81
CA ARG A 745 38.49 -6.66 27.73
C ARG A 745 39.49 -5.63 28.22
N PHE A 746 39.06 -4.76 29.15
CA PHE A 746 39.97 -3.83 29.76
C PHE A 746 41.11 -4.53 30.50
N GLU A 747 40.83 -5.64 31.18
CA GLU A 747 41.81 -6.43 31.94
C GLU A 747 42.73 -7.23 31.01
N GLU A 748 42.22 -7.73 29.89
CA GLU A 748 42.98 -8.51 28.90
C GLU A 748 43.84 -7.61 27.98
N ASP A 749 43.26 -6.53 27.45
CA ASP A 749 43.85 -5.73 26.37
C ASP A 749 44.31 -4.33 26.81
N GLY A 750 44.02 -3.92 28.05
CA GLY A 750 44.32 -2.57 28.55
C GLY A 750 43.43 -1.47 27.96
N PHE A 751 42.43 -1.85 27.14
CA PHE A 751 41.50 -0.94 26.50
C PHE A 751 40.11 -1.59 26.46
N THR A 752 39.11 -0.75 26.52
CA THR A 752 37.72 -1.22 26.35
C THR A 752 36.91 -0.29 25.46
N SER A 753 35.93 -0.85 24.75
CA SER A 753 34.91 -0.17 24.01
C SER A 753 33.64 -1.02 23.98
N TYR A 754 32.49 -0.37 23.91
CA TYR A 754 31.22 -1.05 23.70
C TYR A 754 31.19 -1.81 22.37
N TRP A 755 31.83 -1.25 21.35
CA TRP A 755 31.78 -1.68 19.94
C TRP A 755 32.74 -2.83 19.59
N LEU A 756 33.54 -3.31 20.50
CA LEU A 756 34.52 -4.39 20.27
C LEU A 756 33.96 -5.75 20.63
#